data_b25e7073078f80516b8472df853d9059
#
_entry.id   b25e7073078f80516b8472df853d9059
#
_cell.length_a   1.000
_cell.length_b   1.000
_cell.length_c   1.000
_cell.angle_alpha   90.00
_cell.angle_beta   90.00
_cell.angle_gamma   90.00
#
_symmetry.space_group_name_H-M   'P 1'
#
loop_
_entity.id
_entity.type
_entity.pdbx_description
1 polymer ?
#
loop_
_entity_poly.entity_id
_entity_poly.type
_entity_poly.pdbx_seq_one_letter_code
_entity_poly.pdbx_strand_id
1 'polypeptide(L)'
;MRFRLLSLLVALPPLVLGAVPSPAEDPTARAALPEFQFIPAAAPAALAPAAPDRADLKAWPRSQGDNASRRYSALTQITRENIKDLSPAWTFRAGDGAANIQCTPVIVDGVLYAPTPGRALVALDAATGRELWRRSLSDDPKSNRLQDAPARRGLVYWPGDAENSARLLVGAGDFIYALDPKTGAPLAAFGTAGRTPLPTGATAAGVVFRHVFVTTGLSGDAFGYDVRTGKLLWRFRSVARGTDFGAETWDGPRAGANGWSGLSVDDTRGLAFIAFGAPRPDMVGVERLGDNLFSNCVVALDILTGERRWHFQDVRHDIWDLDVCAAPNLLTITRDGRRVDVVTSLSKAGHLFVLDRVTGQPVFPVRLRRAPVSTLPGERTAPYQPDPELPAPISRMGFDPADITDRSPEACAFVEAQVARSTHGFFQPFVEGKPNLYTGSRGGAEWSGAAVDVPTGRLYVTSNRVVSKITVIANDERPRDPKFPPSAGETLYAERCSSCHAPARQGLGMVPPLLGLKARMTDAAVEEIIVKGRGVMPPNLVSDAEQRRDLVDFLQRRNQPPSRSGGGGPGADDTPRYFFDGFGFLNDHEGYPGIKPPWGLLNCYDLNTGKILWRSPLGEHPELAKAGMPTTGAHNLGGASVTAGGLVFVAGTADEKFRAFDADTGAELWSAKLPFAGTAAPAIYEVNGRQFVVITATGGGRVGGASGPGDAIVAFALPLPR
;
A
#
# COMPACT_ATOMS: atom_id res chain seq x y z
N MET A 1 27.09 40.43 68.29
CA MET A 1 26.99 38.96 68.06
C MET A 1 25.63 38.63 67.49
N ARG A 2 25.52 38.41 66.16
CA ARG A 2 24.29 37.98 65.50
C ARG A 2 24.60 36.63 64.89
N PHE A 3 23.96 35.58 65.40
CA PHE A 3 23.98 34.22 64.86
C PHE A 3 23.10 34.15 63.62
N ARG A 4 23.64 33.72 62.46
CA ARG A 4 22.90 33.32 61.28
C ARG A 4 22.69 31.80 61.33
N LEU A 5 21.45 31.39 61.42
CA LEU A 5 21.08 30.00 61.16
C LEU A 5 21.14 29.76 59.63
N LEU A 6 21.93 28.79 59.22
CA LEU A 6 21.96 28.25 57.86
C LEU A 6 20.95 27.09 57.81
N SER A 7 19.83 27.27 57.09
CA SER A 7 18.89 26.17 56.82
C SER A 7 19.40 25.40 55.61
N LEU A 8 19.80 24.16 55.81
CA LEU A 8 20.06 23.21 54.73
C LEU A 8 18.73 22.70 54.20
N LEU A 9 18.32 23.12 52.97
CA LEU A 9 17.30 22.47 52.20
C LEU A 9 17.89 21.25 51.50
N VAL A 10 17.52 20.06 51.97
CA VAL A 10 17.74 18.81 51.25
C VAL A 10 16.69 18.70 50.14
N ALA A 11 17.09 18.89 48.89
CA ALA A 11 16.24 18.64 47.73
C ALA A 11 16.12 17.11 47.52
N LEU A 12 14.95 16.57 47.78
CA LEU A 12 14.59 15.23 47.37
C LEU A 12 14.46 15.19 45.82
N PRO A 13 14.97 14.16 45.15
CA PRO A 13 14.77 14.03 43.71
C PRO A 13 13.27 13.82 43.38
N PRO A 14 12.78 14.35 42.27
CA PRO A 14 11.39 14.14 41.88
C PRO A 14 11.14 12.64 41.63
N LEU A 15 10.17 12.07 42.34
CA LEU A 15 9.61 10.78 42.00
C LEU A 15 9.08 10.86 40.56
N VAL A 16 9.71 10.16 39.64
CA VAL A 16 9.15 9.85 38.33
C VAL A 16 7.98 8.88 38.58
N LEU A 17 6.78 9.42 38.76
CA LEU A 17 5.57 8.65 38.68
C LEU A 17 5.49 8.09 37.26
N GLY A 18 5.80 6.80 37.11
CA GLY A 18 5.53 6.08 35.89
C GLY A 18 4.07 6.29 35.51
N ALA A 19 3.82 6.72 34.27
CA ALA A 19 2.47 6.94 33.78
C ALA A 19 1.63 5.68 34.01
N VAL A 20 0.61 5.78 34.84
CA VAL A 20 -0.37 4.71 35.04
C VAL A 20 -1.01 4.45 33.66
N PRO A 21 -1.01 3.20 33.15
CA PRO A 21 -1.65 2.92 31.86
C PRO A 21 -3.09 3.43 31.89
N SER A 22 -3.47 4.16 30.85
CA SER A 22 -4.87 4.60 30.70
C SER A 22 -5.79 3.38 30.83
N PRO A 23 -6.91 3.44 31.55
CA PRO A 23 -7.81 2.31 31.68
C PRO A 23 -8.27 1.82 30.31
N ALA A 24 -8.42 0.50 30.15
CA ALA A 24 -9.00 -0.11 28.96
C ALA A 24 -10.34 0.56 28.64
N GLU A 25 -10.72 0.62 27.36
CA GLU A 25 -12.04 1.11 26.96
C GLU A 25 -13.14 0.25 27.62
N ASP A 26 -14.24 0.91 28.00
CA ASP A 26 -15.40 0.20 28.56
C ASP A 26 -16.22 -0.47 27.45
N PRO A 27 -16.23 -1.82 27.35
CA PRO A 27 -17.03 -2.53 26.37
C PRO A 27 -18.51 -2.28 26.49
N THR A 28 -19.02 -2.02 27.71
CA THR A 28 -20.44 -1.75 27.98
C THR A 28 -20.85 -0.41 27.41
N ALA A 29 -20.04 0.64 27.63
CA ALA A 29 -20.25 1.95 27.05
C ALA A 29 -20.20 1.89 25.51
N ARG A 30 -19.24 1.12 24.92
CA ARG A 30 -19.18 0.92 23.47
C ARG A 30 -20.40 0.17 22.95
N ALA A 31 -20.89 -0.86 23.65
CA ALA A 31 -22.07 -1.64 23.26
C ALA A 31 -23.37 -0.81 23.30
N ALA A 32 -23.43 0.21 24.15
CA ALA A 32 -24.58 1.11 24.25
C ALA A 32 -24.71 2.10 23.07
N LEU A 33 -23.66 2.29 22.27
CA LEU A 33 -23.73 3.12 21.07
C LEU A 33 -24.61 2.44 20.00
N PRO A 34 -25.29 3.22 19.11
CA PRO A 34 -25.98 2.66 17.93
C PRO A 34 -25.08 1.74 17.13
N GLU A 35 -25.63 0.67 16.55
CA GLU A 35 -24.85 -0.24 15.72
C GLU A 35 -24.30 0.44 14.45
N PHE A 36 -25.12 1.34 13.88
CA PHE A 36 -24.77 2.05 12.66
C PHE A 36 -24.94 3.57 12.83
N GLN A 37 -24.08 4.30 12.15
CA GLN A 37 -24.19 5.72 11.85
C GLN A 37 -24.03 5.93 10.35
N PHE A 38 -24.40 7.09 9.83
CA PHE A 38 -24.30 7.38 8.41
C PHE A 38 -23.69 8.77 8.19
N ILE A 39 -22.75 8.85 7.25
CA ILE A 39 -22.38 10.10 6.60
C ILE A 39 -23.35 10.23 5.41
N PRO A 40 -24.23 11.25 5.38
CA PRO A 40 -25.21 11.38 4.30
C PRO A 40 -24.52 11.66 2.97
N ALA A 41 -25.13 11.18 1.90
CA ALA A 41 -24.72 11.59 0.55
C ALA A 41 -24.97 13.10 0.35
N ALA A 42 -24.15 13.72 -0.48
CA ALA A 42 -24.42 15.07 -0.95
C ALA A 42 -25.75 15.11 -1.71
N ALA A 43 -26.55 16.17 -1.47
CA ALA A 43 -27.75 16.37 -2.28
C ALA A 43 -27.36 16.53 -3.75
N PRO A 44 -28.09 15.88 -4.71
CA PRO A 44 -27.69 15.93 -6.13
C PRO A 44 -27.51 17.36 -6.67
N ALA A 45 -28.30 18.31 -6.19
CA ALA A 45 -28.20 19.72 -6.57
C ALA A 45 -26.90 20.40 -6.07
N ALA A 46 -26.29 19.88 -5.00
CA ALA A 46 -25.06 20.42 -4.41
C ALA A 46 -23.78 19.83 -5.02
N LEU A 47 -23.90 18.74 -5.79
CA LEU A 47 -22.73 18.12 -6.45
C LEU A 47 -22.13 19.07 -7.50
N ALA A 48 -20.81 19.09 -7.59
CA ALA A 48 -20.07 19.88 -8.55
C ALA A 48 -20.49 19.55 -9.99
N PRO A 49 -20.93 20.52 -10.81
CA PRO A 49 -21.28 20.26 -12.20
C PRO A 49 -20.04 19.89 -12.99
N ALA A 50 -20.21 19.09 -14.06
CA ALA A 50 -19.14 18.71 -14.97
C ALA A 50 -18.48 19.94 -15.59
N ALA A 51 -17.16 20.01 -15.46
CA ALA A 51 -16.34 20.99 -16.16
C ALA A 51 -15.86 20.42 -17.50
N PRO A 52 -15.45 21.30 -18.46
CA PRO A 52 -14.85 20.86 -19.70
C PRO A 52 -13.58 20.04 -19.43
N ASP A 53 -13.51 18.85 -19.99
CA ASP A 53 -12.30 18.03 -19.97
C ASP A 53 -11.38 18.49 -21.14
N ARG A 54 -10.13 18.80 -20.81
CA ARG A 54 -9.14 19.30 -21.76
C ARG A 54 -7.97 18.32 -21.96
N ALA A 55 -8.03 17.14 -21.34
CA ALA A 55 -6.94 16.17 -21.43
C ALA A 55 -6.83 15.58 -22.85
N ASP A 56 -5.60 15.45 -23.33
CA ASP A 56 -5.33 14.62 -24.50
C ASP A 56 -5.33 13.15 -24.09
N LEU A 57 -6.44 12.47 -24.37
CA LEU A 57 -6.64 11.07 -24.03
C LEU A 57 -5.91 10.09 -24.98
N LYS A 58 -5.12 10.58 -25.94
CA LYS A 58 -4.25 9.78 -26.82
C LYS A 58 -2.79 9.83 -26.40
N ALA A 59 -2.40 10.82 -25.58
CA ALA A 59 -1.05 10.97 -25.05
C ALA A 59 -0.86 10.25 -23.71
N TRP A 60 0.39 9.96 -23.36
CA TRP A 60 0.76 9.31 -22.09
C TRP A 60 1.91 10.09 -21.40
N PRO A 61 1.70 11.39 -21.06
CA PRO A 61 2.75 12.26 -20.56
C PRO A 61 3.13 12.03 -19.08
N ARG A 62 2.46 11.12 -18.40
CA ARG A 62 2.64 10.80 -17.01
C ARG A 62 2.41 9.30 -16.76
N SER A 63 3.10 8.73 -15.80
CA SER A 63 3.00 7.29 -15.51
C SER A 63 1.58 6.79 -15.14
N GLN A 64 0.67 7.65 -14.69
CA GLN A 64 -0.75 7.33 -14.52
C GLN A 64 -1.64 7.74 -15.73
N GLY A 65 -1.05 7.93 -16.89
CA GLY A 65 -1.71 8.41 -18.11
C GLY A 65 -1.74 9.93 -18.17
N ASP A 66 -2.64 10.53 -17.43
CA ASP A 66 -2.87 11.98 -17.38
C ASP A 66 -2.89 12.53 -15.93
N ASN A 67 -3.10 13.84 -15.80
CA ASN A 67 -3.20 14.50 -14.49
C ASN A 67 -4.37 13.98 -13.63
N ALA A 68 -5.43 13.47 -14.23
CA ALA A 68 -6.59 12.88 -13.55
C ALA A 68 -6.37 11.42 -13.14
N SER A 69 -5.20 10.83 -13.43
CA SER A 69 -4.82 9.43 -13.14
C SER A 69 -5.79 8.40 -13.71
N ARG A 70 -6.32 8.64 -14.90
CA ARG A 70 -7.39 7.82 -15.49
C ARG A 70 -6.91 6.52 -16.12
N ARG A 71 -5.68 6.46 -16.61
CA ARG A 71 -5.14 5.31 -17.37
C ARG A 71 -6.09 4.87 -18.49
N TYR A 72 -6.65 5.84 -19.17
CA TYR A 72 -7.55 5.69 -20.30
C TYR A 72 -6.88 6.16 -21.57
N SER A 73 -7.11 5.43 -22.67
CA SER A 73 -6.71 5.87 -24.00
C SER A 73 -7.91 5.90 -24.95
N ALA A 74 -8.07 7.02 -25.65
CA ALA A 74 -9.09 7.18 -26.70
C ALA A 74 -8.74 6.49 -28.03
N LEU A 75 -7.62 5.75 -28.09
CA LEU A 75 -7.21 4.99 -29.26
C LEU A 75 -8.11 3.77 -29.49
N THR A 76 -8.43 3.50 -30.77
CA THR A 76 -9.40 2.48 -31.18
C THR A 76 -8.87 1.52 -32.24
N GLN A 77 -7.58 1.53 -32.57
CA GLN A 77 -7.01 0.64 -33.58
C GLN A 77 -6.99 -0.82 -33.12
N ILE A 78 -6.73 -1.03 -31.82
CA ILE A 78 -6.79 -2.34 -31.19
C ILE A 78 -8.17 -2.46 -30.55
N THR A 79 -8.97 -3.46 -30.98
CA THR A 79 -10.36 -3.67 -30.59
C THR A 79 -10.61 -5.11 -30.16
N ARG A 80 -11.83 -5.39 -29.69
CA ARG A 80 -12.30 -6.75 -29.35
C ARG A 80 -12.16 -7.74 -30.50
N GLU A 81 -12.41 -7.29 -31.72
CA GLU A 81 -12.44 -8.13 -32.92
C GLU A 81 -11.02 -8.55 -33.37
N ASN A 82 -10.03 -7.67 -33.21
CA ASN A 82 -8.68 -7.88 -33.71
C ASN A 82 -7.62 -8.15 -32.62
N ILE A 83 -8.00 -8.13 -31.34
CA ILE A 83 -7.07 -8.36 -30.23
C ILE A 83 -6.32 -9.70 -30.32
N LYS A 84 -6.93 -10.73 -30.94
CA LYS A 84 -6.31 -12.04 -31.17
C LYS A 84 -5.03 -11.98 -32.00
N ASP A 85 -4.89 -10.94 -32.84
CA ASP A 85 -3.75 -10.74 -33.71
C ASP A 85 -2.64 -9.88 -33.06
N LEU A 86 -2.85 -9.44 -31.81
CA LEU A 86 -1.89 -8.63 -31.06
C LEU A 86 -0.63 -9.46 -30.73
N SER A 87 0.53 -8.94 -31.07
CA SER A 87 1.80 -9.64 -30.89
C SER A 87 2.91 -8.69 -30.43
N PRO A 88 4.02 -9.19 -29.86
CA PRO A 88 5.16 -8.35 -29.53
C PRO A 88 5.69 -7.63 -30.78
N ALA A 89 5.73 -6.30 -30.73
CA ALA A 89 6.30 -5.46 -31.78
C ALA A 89 7.82 -5.29 -31.56
N TRP A 90 8.22 -5.10 -30.32
CA TRP A 90 9.61 -5.04 -29.89
C TRP A 90 9.77 -5.37 -28.40
N THR A 91 10.97 -5.77 -28.03
CA THR A 91 11.38 -6.00 -26.65
C THR A 91 12.72 -5.31 -26.41
N PHE A 92 12.77 -4.41 -25.45
CA PHE A 92 14.01 -3.82 -24.95
C PHE A 92 14.49 -4.60 -23.73
N ARG A 93 15.79 -4.89 -23.67
CA ARG A 93 16.48 -5.49 -22.53
C ARG A 93 17.49 -4.47 -21.98
N ALA A 94 17.31 -4.08 -20.73
CA ALA A 94 18.15 -3.03 -20.14
C ALA A 94 19.62 -3.46 -19.97
N GLY A 95 19.88 -4.72 -19.65
CA GLY A 95 21.23 -5.30 -19.58
C GLY A 95 22.08 -4.75 -18.43
N ASP A 96 21.50 -4.03 -17.48
CA ASP A 96 22.22 -3.33 -16.42
C ASP A 96 21.84 -3.81 -15.00
N GLY A 97 21.14 -4.93 -14.90
CA GLY A 97 20.73 -5.52 -13.64
C GLY A 97 19.39 -6.23 -13.73
N ALA A 98 18.90 -6.66 -12.58
CA ALA A 98 17.60 -7.30 -12.42
C ALA A 98 16.92 -6.81 -11.13
N ALA A 99 15.81 -6.11 -11.25
CA ALA A 99 15.05 -5.58 -10.12
C ALA A 99 13.60 -5.33 -10.50
N ASN A 100 12.71 -5.31 -9.49
CA ASN A 100 11.31 -4.99 -9.68
C ASN A 100 11.12 -3.50 -9.99
N ILE A 101 10.68 -3.18 -11.19
CA ILE A 101 10.29 -1.83 -11.64
C ILE A 101 8.77 -1.71 -11.61
N GLN A 102 8.27 -0.72 -10.89
CA GLN A 102 6.84 -0.44 -10.69
C GLN A 102 6.37 0.78 -11.51
N CYS A 103 7.23 1.35 -12.33
CA CYS A 103 6.98 2.53 -13.14
C CYS A 103 6.34 2.18 -14.48
N THR A 104 5.17 2.75 -14.75
CA THR A 104 4.61 2.80 -16.10
C THR A 104 5.41 3.78 -16.94
N PRO A 105 5.89 3.41 -18.14
CA PRO A 105 6.61 4.33 -19.02
C PRO A 105 5.80 5.58 -19.38
N VAL A 106 6.50 6.67 -19.62
CA VAL A 106 5.94 7.91 -20.20
C VAL A 106 6.28 7.96 -21.68
N ILE A 107 5.31 8.30 -22.51
CA ILE A 107 5.50 8.37 -23.96
C ILE A 107 5.02 9.72 -24.47
N VAL A 108 5.94 10.47 -25.10
CA VAL A 108 5.68 11.78 -25.70
C VAL A 108 6.49 11.91 -26.99
N ASP A 109 5.86 12.42 -28.05
CA ASP A 109 6.49 12.73 -29.32
C ASP A 109 7.32 11.55 -29.91
N GLY A 110 6.81 10.32 -29.78
CA GLY A 110 7.47 9.12 -30.28
C GLY A 110 8.65 8.63 -29.45
N VAL A 111 8.90 9.21 -28.27
CA VAL A 111 9.95 8.78 -27.34
C VAL A 111 9.33 8.19 -26.07
N LEU A 112 9.81 7.02 -25.67
CA LEU A 112 9.44 6.34 -24.44
C LEU A 112 10.51 6.55 -23.37
N TYR A 113 10.10 6.98 -22.16
CA TYR A 113 10.98 7.18 -21.00
C TYR A 113 10.64 6.20 -19.90
N ALA A 114 11.64 5.48 -19.39
CA ALA A 114 11.46 4.48 -18.32
C ALA A 114 12.72 4.32 -17.47
N PRO A 115 12.59 3.96 -16.18
CA PRO A 115 13.73 3.53 -15.37
C PRO A 115 14.19 2.12 -15.75
N THR A 116 15.45 1.83 -15.44
CA THR A 116 16.05 0.49 -15.58
C THR A 116 16.36 -0.14 -14.23
N PRO A 117 16.51 -1.47 -14.16
CA PRO A 117 16.96 -2.15 -12.95
C PRO A 117 18.29 -1.67 -12.41
N GLY A 118 19.21 -1.27 -13.28
CA GLY A 118 20.53 -0.70 -12.95
C GLY A 118 20.48 0.76 -12.48
N ARG A 119 19.27 1.29 -12.19
CA ARG A 119 19.03 2.65 -11.66
C ARG A 119 19.38 3.78 -12.64
N ALA A 120 19.31 3.51 -13.91
CA ALA A 120 19.33 4.54 -14.92
C ALA A 120 17.91 4.91 -15.35
N LEU A 121 17.77 6.06 -15.99
CA LEU A 121 16.63 6.41 -16.83
C LEU A 121 17.06 6.25 -18.28
N VAL A 122 16.20 5.66 -19.12
CA VAL A 122 16.42 5.50 -20.55
C VAL A 122 15.37 6.23 -21.36
N ALA A 123 15.75 6.72 -22.53
CA ALA A 123 14.83 7.09 -23.60
C ALA A 123 14.96 6.08 -24.73
N LEU A 124 13.82 5.59 -25.20
CA LEU A 124 13.72 4.65 -26.30
C LEU A 124 12.91 5.27 -27.44
N ASP A 125 13.27 4.98 -28.67
CA ASP A 125 12.39 5.17 -29.82
C ASP A 125 11.14 4.31 -29.62
N ALA A 126 9.98 4.93 -29.49
CA ALA A 126 8.75 4.25 -29.08
C ALA A 126 8.21 3.31 -30.17
N ALA A 127 8.59 3.48 -31.44
CA ALA A 127 8.20 2.60 -32.54
C ALA A 127 9.03 1.29 -32.59
N THR A 128 10.28 1.33 -32.14
CA THR A 128 11.26 0.27 -32.38
C THR A 128 11.90 -0.30 -31.10
N GLY A 129 11.80 0.38 -29.97
CA GLY A 129 12.47 0.01 -28.72
C GLY A 129 13.99 0.31 -28.72
N ARG A 130 14.52 0.97 -29.77
CA ARG A 130 15.94 1.33 -29.84
C ARG A 130 16.29 2.40 -28.80
N GLU A 131 17.35 2.17 -28.02
CA GLU A 131 17.83 3.14 -27.04
C GLU A 131 18.37 4.41 -27.73
N LEU A 132 17.89 5.56 -27.29
CA LEU A 132 18.31 6.88 -27.75
C LEU A 132 19.36 7.48 -26.80
N TRP A 133 19.12 7.39 -25.52
CA TRP A 133 20.06 7.77 -24.47
C TRP A 133 19.79 7.03 -23.16
N ARG A 134 20.81 6.99 -22.28
CA ARG A 134 20.77 6.42 -20.93
C ARG A 134 21.44 7.38 -19.94
N ARG A 135 20.85 7.57 -18.77
CA ARG A 135 21.36 8.46 -17.73
C ARG A 135 21.23 7.85 -16.34
N SER A 136 22.34 7.71 -15.61
CA SER A 136 22.31 7.43 -14.16
C SER A 136 22.00 8.73 -13.40
N LEU A 137 21.14 8.63 -12.37
CA LEU A 137 20.76 9.74 -11.49
C LEU A 137 21.22 9.52 -10.05
N SER A 138 21.96 8.45 -9.75
CA SER A 138 22.45 8.14 -8.40
C SER A 138 23.82 8.74 -8.20
N ASP A 139 24.04 9.44 -7.07
CA ASP A 139 25.36 9.89 -6.61
C ASP A 139 26.16 8.70 -6.03
N ASP A 140 25.47 7.64 -5.58
CA ASP A 140 26.06 6.38 -5.13
C ASP A 140 25.47 5.19 -5.89
N PRO A 141 26.15 4.72 -6.95
CA PRO A 141 25.68 3.57 -7.73
C PRO A 141 25.64 2.26 -6.94
N LYS A 142 26.30 2.19 -5.78
CA LYS A 142 26.29 1.02 -4.88
C LYS A 142 25.21 1.09 -3.82
N SER A 143 24.48 2.19 -3.70
CA SER A 143 23.38 2.32 -2.72
C SER A 143 22.34 1.22 -2.96
N ASN A 144 21.87 0.60 -1.89
CA ASN A 144 20.77 -0.36 -1.92
C ASN A 144 19.45 0.23 -1.38
N ARG A 145 19.41 1.54 -1.09
CA ARG A 145 18.20 2.22 -0.64
C ARG A 145 17.14 2.20 -1.76
N LEU A 146 15.93 1.77 -1.45
CA LEU A 146 14.84 1.68 -2.43
C LEU A 146 14.48 3.02 -3.07
N GLN A 147 14.57 4.12 -2.30
CA GLN A 147 14.29 5.47 -2.78
C GLN A 147 15.34 6.01 -3.75
N ASP A 148 16.54 5.43 -3.82
CA ASP A 148 17.59 5.87 -4.73
C ASP A 148 17.36 5.39 -6.17
N ALA A 149 16.41 4.47 -6.39
CA ALA A 149 15.97 4.10 -7.73
C ALA A 149 15.20 5.26 -8.38
N PRO A 150 15.58 5.72 -9.59
CA PRO A 150 14.86 6.80 -10.26
C PRO A 150 13.44 6.37 -10.62
N ALA A 151 12.53 7.33 -10.62
CA ALA A 151 11.13 7.15 -11.04
C ALA A 151 10.47 5.87 -10.47
N ARG A 152 10.68 5.55 -9.20
CA ARG A 152 10.27 4.27 -8.59
C ARG A 152 8.85 3.84 -8.96
N ARG A 153 7.88 4.77 -8.95
CA ARG A 153 6.48 4.53 -9.35
C ARG A 153 5.99 5.52 -10.38
N GLY A 154 6.89 6.30 -10.97
CA GLY A 154 6.54 7.14 -12.09
C GLY A 154 7.37 8.39 -12.25
N LEU A 155 7.19 8.99 -13.42
CA LEU A 155 7.78 10.25 -13.84
C LEU A 155 6.72 11.09 -14.58
N VAL A 156 7.04 12.34 -14.83
CA VAL A 156 6.15 13.31 -15.50
C VAL A 156 6.92 14.05 -16.58
N TYR A 157 6.30 14.23 -17.73
CA TYR A 157 6.75 15.15 -18.77
C TYR A 157 6.00 16.48 -18.64
N TRP A 158 6.73 17.58 -18.67
CA TRP A 158 6.19 18.92 -18.81
C TRP A 158 6.60 19.48 -20.16
N PRO A 159 5.66 19.95 -21.01
CA PRO A 159 5.97 20.39 -22.37
C PRO A 159 6.75 21.70 -22.45
N GLY A 160 6.95 22.38 -21.32
CA GLY A 160 7.52 23.72 -21.29
C GLY A 160 6.45 24.81 -21.42
N ASP A 161 6.91 26.04 -21.53
CA ASP A 161 6.13 27.24 -21.82
C ASP A 161 6.85 28.12 -22.83
N ALA A 162 6.40 29.35 -23.05
CA ALA A 162 6.99 30.26 -24.03
C ALA A 162 8.48 30.57 -23.77
N GLU A 163 8.92 30.47 -22.50
CA GLU A 163 10.27 30.85 -22.08
C GLU A 163 11.13 29.67 -21.67
N ASN A 164 10.51 28.52 -21.35
CA ASN A 164 11.18 27.37 -20.78
C ASN A 164 11.00 26.13 -21.64
N SER A 165 12.09 25.41 -21.89
CA SER A 165 12.07 24.13 -22.60
C SER A 165 11.34 23.03 -21.84
N ALA A 166 10.86 22.04 -22.59
CA ALA A 166 10.29 20.82 -22.07
C ALA A 166 11.27 20.11 -21.12
N ARG A 167 10.71 19.35 -20.14
CA ARG A 167 11.52 18.58 -19.19
C ARG A 167 10.82 17.34 -18.67
N LEU A 168 11.63 16.35 -18.30
CA LEU A 168 11.20 15.22 -17.49
C LEU A 168 11.46 15.55 -16.03
N LEU A 169 10.45 15.37 -15.18
CA LEU A 169 10.57 15.49 -13.74
C LEU A 169 10.64 14.10 -13.13
N VAL A 170 11.76 13.80 -12.50
CA VAL A 170 12.11 12.47 -12.02
C VAL A 170 12.55 12.53 -10.57
N GLY A 171 11.85 11.82 -9.70
CA GLY A 171 12.32 11.63 -8.33
C GLY A 171 13.38 10.54 -8.27
N ALA A 172 14.50 10.81 -7.60
CA ALA A 172 15.53 9.83 -7.29
C ALA A 172 16.23 10.20 -5.97
N GLY A 173 16.30 9.27 -5.03
CA GLY A 173 16.81 9.55 -3.68
C GLY A 173 15.99 10.63 -2.98
N ASP A 174 16.69 11.56 -2.40
CA ASP A 174 16.12 12.71 -1.70
C ASP A 174 16.06 13.96 -2.61
N PHE A 175 15.94 13.76 -3.94
CA PHE A 175 15.92 14.82 -4.92
C PHE A 175 14.84 14.64 -6.01
N ILE A 176 14.45 15.76 -6.59
CA ILE A 176 13.73 15.85 -7.85
C ILE A 176 14.70 16.38 -8.88
N TYR A 177 14.83 15.69 -10.01
CA TYR A 177 15.62 16.10 -11.16
C TYR A 177 14.70 16.65 -12.25
N ALA A 178 15.17 17.71 -12.94
CA ALA A 178 14.60 18.15 -14.20
C ALA A 178 15.60 17.84 -15.32
N LEU A 179 15.20 16.97 -16.25
CA LEU A 179 16.06 16.50 -17.33
C LEU A 179 15.57 16.99 -18.69
N ASP A 180 16.49 17.32 -19.58
CA ASP A 180 16.20 17.55 -20.99
C ASP A 180 15.70 16.22 -21.61
N PRO A 181 14.48 16.18 -22.18
CA PRO A 181 13.93 14.94 -22.75
C PRO A 181 14.75 14.40 -23.95
N LYS A 182 15.46 15.27 -24.69
CA LYS A 182 16.23 14.89 -25.89
C LYS A 182 17.56 14.23 -25.54
N THR A 183 18.18 14.63 -24.43
CA THR A 183 19.57 14.24 -24.10
C THR A 183 19.71 13.52 -22.76
N GLY A 184 18.68 13.58 -21.90
CA GLY A 184 18.72 13.10 -20.50
C GLY A 184 19.62 13.96 -19.61
N ALA A 185 20.16 15.09 -20.09
CA ALA A 185 21.02 15.96 -19.30
C ALA A 185 20.20 16.73 -18.23
N PRO A 186 20.71 16.87 -16.99
CA PRO A 186 20.09 17.74 -16.01
C PRO A 186 20.07 19.21 -16.49
N LEU A 187 18.92 19.87 -16.33
CA LEU A 187 18.74 21.27 -16.71
C LEU A 187 19.30 22.17 -15.61
N ALA A 188 20.43 22.79 -15.86
CA ALA A 188 21.20 23.55 -14.85
C ALA A 188 20.41 24.69 -14.16
N ALA A 189 19.40 25.26 -14.86
CA ALA A 189 18.51 26.28 -14.29
C ALA A 189 17.53 25.76 -13.23
N PHE A 190 17.39 24.44 -13.06
CA PHE A 190 16.49 23.85 -12.09
C PHE A 190 17.25 23.52 -10.80
N GLY A 191 16.97 24.24 -9.72
CA GLY A 191 17.61 24.07 -8.42
C GLY A 191 19.14 24.24 -8.49
N THR A 192 19.86 23.27 -7.93
CA THR A 192 21.32 23.20 -8.02
C THR A 192 21.73 22.05 -8.93
N ALA A 193 22.42 22.36 -10.01
CA ALA A 193 22.89 21.38 -11.01
C ALA A 193 21.76 20.48 -11.56
N GLY A 194 20.59 21.06 -11.81
CA GLY A 194 19.44 20.35 -12.39
C GLY A 194 18.61 19.52 -11.41
N ARG A 195 18.79 19.73 -10.10
CA ARG A 195 18.00 19.03 -9.06
C ARG A 195 17.65 19.93 -7.89
N THR A 196 16.55 19.59 -7.20
CA THR A 196 16.10 20.25 -5.98
C THR A 196 15.81 19.21 -4.88
N PRO A 197 16.05 19.53 -3.58
CA PRO A 197 15.79 18.59 -2.49
C PRO A 197 14.31 18.21 -2.38
N LEU A 198 14.07 16.92 -2.11
CA LEU A 198 12.78 16.36 -1.68
C LEU A 198 12.97 15.65 -0.34
N PRO A 199 12.70 16.30 0.81
CA PRO A 199 13.06 15.78 2.14
C PRO A 199 12.39 14.46 2.53
N THR A 200 11.36 14.03 1.80
CA THR A 200 10.55 12.83 2.11
C THR A 200 10.93 11.61 1.27
N GLY A 201 11.96 11.71 0.44
CA GLY A 201 12.35 10.65 -0.50
C GLY A 201 11.32 10.40 -1.60
N ALA A 202 11.76 10.30 -2.83
CA ALA A 202 10.87 10.19 -3.99
C ALA A 202 10.22 8.80 -4.10
N THR A 203 8.91 8.76 -4.36
CA THR A 203 8.18 7.49 -4.55
C THR A 203 7.18 7.54 -5.69
N ALA A 204 6.26 8.50 -5.67
CA ALA A 204 5.16 8.61 -6.63
C ALA A 204 5.52 9.53 -7.80
N ALA A 205 4.85 9.33 -8.94
CA ALA A 205 4.84 10.33 -10.00
C ALA A 205 4.12 11.58 -9.50
N GLY A 206 4.77 12.73 -9.62
CA GLY A 206 4.13 14.01 -9.36
C GLY A 206 3.09 14.38 -10.41
N VAL A 207 2.57 15.60 -10.32
CA VAL A 207 1.68 16.24 -11.32
C VAL A 207 2.16 17.65 -11.58
N VAL A 208 1.86 18.17 -12.74
CA VAL A 208 2.15 19.58 -13.08
C VAL A 208 0.86 20.29 -13.46
N PHE A 209 0.63 21.44 -12.86
CA PHE A 209 -0.44 22.37 -13.23
C PHE A 209 0.17 23.74 -13.47
N ARG A 210 0.08 24.24 -14.69
CA ARG A 210 0.75 25.49 -15.10
C ARG A 210 2.25 25.45 -14.78
N HIS A 211 2.70 26.23 -13.80
CA HIS A 211 4.09 26.31 -13.35
C HIS A 211 4.36 25.60 -12.02
N VAL A 212 3.36 24.95 -11.42
CA VAL A 212 3.51 24.24 -10.12
C VAL A 212 3.63 22.74 -10.36
N PHE A 213 4.73 22.16 -9.93
CA PHE A 213 4.94 20.73 -9.82
C PHE A 213 4.64 20.29 -8.39
N VAL A 214 3.68 19.39 -8.20
CA VAL A 214 3.34 18.81 -6.90
C VAL A 214 3.81 17.38 -6.83
N THR A 215 4.44 17.03 -5.71
CA THR A 215 4.88 15.67 -5.43
C THR A 215 4.80 15.35 -3.94
N THR A 216 4.85 14.07 -3.63
CA THR A 216 4.85 13.51 -2.29
C THR A 216 5.98 12.50 -2.17
N GLY A 217 6.23 12.01 -0.96
CA GLY A 217 7.28 11.04 -0.74
C GLY A 217 6.90 9.93 0.26
N LEU A 218 7.90 9.10 0.54
CA LEU A 218 7.76 7.91 1.39
C LEU A 218 7.51 8.26 2.87
N SER A 219 7.91 9.44 3.33
CA SER A 219 7.87 9.83 4.74
C SER A 219 6.89 10.97 5.07
N GLY A 220 5.81 11.11 4.33
CA GLY A 220 4.75 12.08 4.65
C GLY A 220 4.62 13.18 3.61
N ASP A 221 4.34 14.34 4.02
CA ASP A 221 4.14 15.66 3.43
C ASP A 221 4.03 15.77 1.89
N ALA A 222 3.27 16.76 1.44
CA ALA A 222 3.22 17.15 0.03
C ALA A 222 3.94 18.48 -0.18
N PHE A 223 4.54 18.62 -1.36
CA PHE A 223 5.33 19.79 -1.73
C PHE A 223 4.94 20.30 -3.09
N GLY A 224 4.81 21.63 -3.22
CA GLY A 224 4.67 22.32 -4.49
C GLY A 224 5.97 23.05 -4.84
N TYR A 225 6.49 22.80 -6.03
CA TYR A 225 7.69 23.42 -6.55
C TYR A 225 7.37 24.21 -7.81
N ASP A 226 8.08 25.30 -8.06
CA ASP A 226 8.07 25.93 -9.38
C ASP A 226 8.76 24.99 -10.39
N VAL A 227 8.04 24.52 -11.38
CA VAL A 227 8.52 23.56 -12.37
C VAL A 227 9.68 24.07 -13.21
N ARG A 228 9.83 25.40 -13.34
CA ARG A 228 10.87 26.07 -14.13
C ARG A 228 12.20 26.14 -13.40
N THR A 229 12.13 26.46 -12.09
CA THR A 229 13.29 26.82 -11.27
C THR A 229 13.62 25.79 -10.17
N GLY A 230 12.69 24.88 -9.84
CA GLY A 230 12.87 23.95 -8.71
C GLY A 230 12.69 24.62 -7.34
N LYS A 231 12.27 25.88 -7.27
CA LYS A 231 12.03 26.58 -6.01
C LYS A 231 10.84 25.98 -5.29
N LEU A 232 10.99 25.67 -4.00
CA LEU A 232 9.87 25.27 -3.14
C LEU A 232 8.92 26.46 -3.00
N LEU A 233 7.64 26.25 -3.33
CA LEU A 233 6.57 27.24 -3.23
C LEU A 233 5.80 27.05 -1.92
N TRP A 234 5.43 25.81 -1.60
CA TRP A 234 4.66 25.47 -0.40
C TRP A 234 4.92 24.03 0.05
N ARG A 235 4.59 23.77 1.31
CA ARG A 235 4.59 22.45 1.94
C ARG A 235 3.28 22.25 2.69
N PHE A 236 2.61 21.13 2.45
CA PHE A 236 1.49 20.66 3.26
C PHE A 236 1.96 19.55 4.18
N ARG A 237 1.71 19.69 5.49
CA ARG A 237 2.04 18.65 6.47
C ARG A 237 0.95 17.59 6.51
N SER A 238 1.31 16.35 6.19
CA SER A 238 0.39 15.21 6.26
C SER A 238 0.08 14.79 7.69
N VAL A 239 0.96 15.11 8.63
CA VAL A 239 0.80 14.88 10.07
C VAL A 239 0.64 16.24 10.75
N ALA A 240 -0.57 16.53 11.18
CA ALA A 240 -0.93 17.81 11.78
C ALA A 240 -0.17 18.08 13.10
N ARG A 241 0.35 19.29 13.31
CA ARG A 241 1.16 19.67 14.47
C ARG A 241 0.83 21.08 14.95
N GLY A 242 0.96 21.31 16.26
CA GLY A 242 0.78 22.64 16.85
C GLY A 242 -0.59 23.20 16.60
N THR A 243 -0.69 24.26 15.82
CA THR A 243 -1.95 24.95 15.45
C THR A 243 -2.53 24.46 14.10
N ASP A 244 -1.92 23.48 13.45
CA ASP A 244 -2.45 22.91 12.21
C ASP A 244 -3.85 22.32 12.48
N PHE A 245 -4.76 22.42 11.52
CA PHE A 245 -6.04 21.74 11.59
C PHE A 245 -5.85 20.23 11.75
N GLY A 246 -6.52 19.63 12.73
CA GLY A 246 -6.40 18.19 13.02
C GLY A 246 -5.27 17.85 14.00
N ALA A 247 -4.53 18.83 14.53
CA ALA A 247 -3.48 18.56 15.50
C ALA A 247 -4.03 17.93 16.80
N GLU A 248 -5.26 18.23 17.16
CA GLU A 248 -6.00 17.67 18.29
C GLU A 248 -6.35 16.18 18.12
N THR A 249 -6.24 15.65 16.90
CA THR A 249 -6.50 14.23 16.60
C THR A 249 -5.29 13.33 16.87
N TRP A 250 -4.21 13.89 17.41
CA TRP A 250 -2.99 13.19 17.76
C TRP A 250 -2.65 13.43 19.22
N ASP A 251 -2.70 12.36 20.01
CA ASP A 251 -2.17 12.35 21.37
C ASP A 251 -0.90 11.46 21.38
N GLY A 252 0.27 12.08 21.54
CA GLY A 252 1.59 11.43 21.53
C GLY A 252 2.43 11.62 20.25
N PRO A 253 3.44 10.76 20.02
CA PRO A 253 4.32 10.83 18.86
C PRO A 253 3.58 10.78 17.53
N ARG A 254 4.05 11.57 16.57
CA ARG A 254 3.35 11.83 15.31
C ARG A 254 4.20 11.44 14.12
N ALA A 255 3.77 10.39 13.40
CA ALA A 255 4.46 9.89 12.21
C ALA A 255 3.51 9.15 11.27
N GLY A 256 3.96 8.85 10.06
CA GLY A 256 3.15 8.17 9.05
C GLY A 256 2.49 9.13 8.09
N ALA A 257 1.26 8.84 7.69
CA ALA A 257 0.47 9.60 6.71
C ALA A 257 1.29 9.92 5.44
N ASN A 258 1.99 8.94 4.90
CA ASN A 258 2.87 9.09 3.75
C ASN A 258 2.10 9.07 2.43
N GLY A 259 2.43 10.02 1.55
CA GLY A 259 1.81 10.13 0.22
C GLY A 259 2.44 9.21 -0.84
N TRP A 260 2.79 7.97 -0.47
CA TRP A 260 3.54 7.04 -1.33
C TRP A 260 2.76 6.49 -2.53
N SER A 261 1.44 6.58 -2.51
CA SER A 261 0.55 5.99 -3.49
C SER A 261 0.28 6.90 -4.70
N GLY A 262 0.43 8.21 -4.54
CA GLY A 262 0.30 9.16 -5.65
C GLY A 262 -0.80 10.20 -5.48
N LEU A 263 -1.00 10.96 -6.53
CA LEU A 263 -1.88 12.14 -6.52
C LEU A 263 -2.43 12.42 -7.92
N SER A 264 -3.45 13.28 -7.98
CA SER A 264 -4.10 13.72 -9.22
C SER A 264 -4.40 15.21 -9.17
N VAL A 265 -4.68 15.81 -10.32
CA VAL A 265 -5.02 17.24 -10.43
C VAL A 265 -6.24 17.44 -11.31
N ASP A 266 -7.14 18.29 -10.86
CA ASP A 266 -8.19 18.90 -11.67
C ASP A 266 -7.60 20.12 -12.39
N ASP A 267 -7.27 19.95 -13.66
CA ASP A 267 -6.67 21.00 -14.52
C ASP A 267 -7.62 22.20 -14.78
N THR A 268 -8.90 22.06 -14.47
CA THR A 268 -9.87 23.12 -14.63
C THR A 268 -9.99 23.97 -13.37
N ARG A 269 -10.01 23.33 -12.19
CA ARG A 269 -10.23 24.01 -10.90
C ARG A 269 -8.94 24.31 -10.14
N GLY A 270 -7.80 23.73 -10.55
CA GLY A 270 -6.54 23.87 -9.82
C GLY A 270 -6.56 23.21 -8.46
N LEU A 271 -7.19 22.04 -8.34
CA LEU A 271 -7.23 21.24 -7.13
C LEU A 271 -6.34 20.01 -7.26
N ALA A 272 -5.43 19.84 -6.32
CA ALA A 272 -4.62 18.63 -6.19
C ALA A 272 -5.26 17.68 -5.16
N PHE A 273 -5.38 16.39 -5.51
CA PHE A 273 -5.92 15.35 -4.64
C PHE A 273 -4.82 14.37 -4.29
N ILE A 274 -4.54 14.22 -3.00
CA ILE A 274 -3.42 13.44 -2.49
C ILE A 274 -3.96 12.32 -1.61
N ALA A 275 -3.51 11.09 -1.88
CA ALA A 275 -3.79 9.93 -1.06
C ALA A 275 -2.70 9.79 0.01
N PHE A 276 -3.08 9.84 1.29
CA PHE A 276 -2.21 9.62 2.42
C PHE A 276 -2.49 8.26 3.08
N GLY A 277 -1.42 7.56 3.41
CA GLY A 277 -1.48 6.24 4.01
C GLY A 277 -1.64 6.23 5.53
N ALA A 278 -1.38 5.07 6.11
CA ALA A 278 -1.56 4.77 7.53
C ALA A 278 -0.66 5.62 8.45
N PRO A 279 -1.05 5.82 9.71
CA PRO A 279 -0.18 6.40 10.74
C PRO A 279 0.86 5.38 11.21
N ARG A 280 1.95 5.83 11.82
CA ARG A 280 2.98 4.93 12.40
C ARG A 280 3.01 5.01 13.92
N PRO A 281 3.26 3.90 14.60
CA PRO A 281 3.48 2.51 14.12
C PRO A 281 2.25 1.94 13.42
N ASP A 282 2.46 1.05 12.42
CA ASP A 282 1.41 0.59 11.52
C ASP A 282 0.34 -0.28 12.20
N MET A 283 0.75 -1.14 13.17
CA MET A 283 -0.10 -2.19 13.75
C MET A 283 -0.57 -1.92 15.19
N VAL A 284 -0.22 -0.80 15.79
CA VAL A 284 -0.60 -0.44 17.17
C VAL A 284 -0.70 1.08 17.27
N GLY A 285 -1.65 1.57 18.05
CA GLY A 285 -1.89 3.00 18.24
C GLY A 285 -1.71 3.54 19.64
N VAL A 286 -1.24 2.70 20.60
CA VAL A 286 -1.15 3.06 22.02
C VAL A 286 -0.31 4.31 22.32
N GLU A 287 0.64 4.66 21.45
CA GLU A 287 1.48 5.84 21.54
C GLU A 287 0.93 7.04 20.75
N ARG A 288 -0.13 6.87 19.94
CA ARG A 288 -0.67 7.89 19.03
C ARG A 288 -2.20 7.93 19.03
N LEU A 289 -2.81 8.06 20.20
CA LEU A 289 -4.26 8.04 20.34
C LEU A 289 -4.94 9.12 19.50
N GLY A 290 -6.21 8.91 19.16
CA GLY A 290 -7.04 9.80 18.34
C GLY A 290 -7.12 9.37 16.88
N ASP A 291 -7.87 10.12 16.07
CA ASP A 291 -8.17 9.77 14.67
C ASP A 291 -6.97 9.90 13.71
N ASN A 292 -5.90 10.57 14.11
CA ASN A 292 -4.60 10.72 13.41
C ASN A 292 -4.69 11.40 12.03
N LEU A 293 -5.28 12.58 11.92
CA LEU A 293 -5.32 13.34 10.66
C LEU A 293 -3.90 13.80 10.22
N PHE A 294 -3.55 13.64 8.92
CA PHE A 294 -4.36 13.21 7.78
C PHE A 294 -4.03 11.77 7.33
N SER A 295 -3.80 10.86 8.26
CA SER A 295 -3.63 9.45 7.88
C SER A 295 -4.91 8.89 7.27
N ASN A 296 -4.77 7.95 6.34
CA ASN A 296 -5.88 7.27 5.64
C ASN A 296 -6.87 8.26 4.99
N CYS A 297 -6.36 9.36 4.44
CA CYS A 297 -7.17 10.41 3.86
C CYS A 297 -6.93 10.60 2.36
N VAL A 298 -7.98 11.00 1.64
CA VAL A 298 -7.82 11.83 0.45
C VAL A 298 -7.92 13.29 0.90
N VAL A 299 -6.92 14.09 0.53
CA VAL A 299 -6.86 15.53 0.85
C VAL A 299 -6.88 16.32 -0.44
N ALA A 300 -7.78 17.28 -0.54
CA ALA A 300 -7.80 18.25 -1.64
C ALA A 300 -7.10 19.54 -1.23
N LEU A 301 -6.11 19.93 -2.02
CA LEU A 301 -5.35 21.16 -1.85
C LEU A 301 -5.57 22.11 -3.02
N ASP A 302 -5.59 23.40 -2.75
CA ASP A 302 -5.35 24.40 -3.79
C ASP A 302 -3.92 24.22 -4.30
N ILE A 303 -3.77 23.94 -5.57
CA ILE A 303 -2.46 23.58 -6.12
C ILE A 303 -1.45 24.73 -6.15
N LEU A 304 -1.91 25.98 -6.19
CA LEU A 304 -1.04 27.14 -6.22
C LEU A 304 -0.53 27.53 -4.84
N THR A 305 -1.32 27.30 -3.78
CA THR A 305 -1.01 27.76 -2.43
C THR A 305 -0.68 26.63 -1.45
N GLY A 306 -1.08 25.39 -1.75
CA GLY A 306 -0.97 24.24 -0.84
C GLY A 306 -2.01 24.27 0.29
N GLU A 307 -2.96 25.21 0.28
CA GLU A 307 -4.02 25.28 1.27
C GLU A 307 -5.02 24.14 1.13
N ARG A 308 -5.37 23.50 2.25
CA ARG A 308 -6.37 22.44 2.29
C ARG A 308 -7.76 23.01 2.02
N ARG A 309 -8.44 22.48 1.02
CA ARG A 309 -9.83 22.77 0.71
C ARG A 309 -10.77 21.86 1.50
N TRP A 310 -10.50 20.55 1.46
CA TRP A 310 -11.23 19.53 2.21
C TRP A 310 -10.38 18.25 2.39
N HIS A 311 -10.87 17.32 3.20
CA HIS A 311 -10.35 15.97 3.31
C HIS A 311 -11.49 14.99 3.58
N PHE A 312 -11.27 13.74 3.24
CA PHE A 312 -12.12 12.62 3.61
C PHE A 312 -11.24 11.52 4.19
N GLN A 313 -11.53 11.11 5.43
CA GLN A 313 -10.79 10.05 6.11
C GLN A 313 -11.55 8.72 5.96
N ASP A 314 -10.87 7.69 5.45
CA ASP A 314 -11.38 6.33 5.37
C ASP A 314 -11.32 5.68 6.78
N VAL A 315 -10.21 5.07 7.14
CA VAL A 315 -10.04 4.40 8.44
C VAL A 315 -9.56 5.41 9.49
N ARG A 316 -10.24 5.44 10.64
CA ARG A 316 -9.86 6.27 11.78
C ARG A 316 -9.05 5.45 12.76
N HIS A 317 -8.01 6.05 13.35
CA HIS A 317 -7.12 5.34 14.27
C HIS A 317 -6.68 3.99 13.70
N ASP A 318 -6.10 4.01 12.50
CA ASP A 318 -5.72 2.79 11.82
C ASP A 318 -4.61 2.04 12.56
N ILE A 319 -4.89 0.82 12.97
CA ILE A 319 -3.97 -0.12 13.61
C ILE A 319 -3.80 -1.40 12.78
N TRP A 320 -4.14 -1.38 11.48
CA TRP A 320 -4.13 -2.55 10.59
C TRP A 320 -3.33 -2.34 9.30
N ASP A 321 -2.66 -1.18 9.11
CA ASP A 321 -1.96 -0.80 7.87
C ASP A 321 -2.90 -0.77 6.65
N LEU A 322 -4.00 -0.01 6.76
CA LEU A 322 -5.07 0.06 5.77
C LEU A 322 -5.00 1.31 4.89
N ASP A 323 -3.83 1.67 4.44
CA ASP A 323 -3.56 2.86 3.62
C ASP A 323 -4.68 3.19 2.61
N VAL A 324 -4.94 4.49 2.39
CA VAL A 324 -5.45 4.94 1.09
C VAL A 324 -4.30 4.78 0.10
N CYS A 325 -4.37 3.75 -0.74
CA CYS A 325 -3.19 3.14 -1.36
C CYS A 325 -2.96 3.51 -2.82
N ALA A 326 -3.88 4.27 -3.44
CA ALA A 326 -3.84 4.58 -4.87
C ALA A 326 -4.01 6.06 -5.15
N ALA A 327 -3.44 6.55 -6.26
CA ALA A 327 -3.72 7.89 -6.77
C ALA A 327 -5.23 8.04 -7.03
N PRO A 328 -5.89 9.08 -6.51
CA PRO A 328 -7.32 9.30 -6.73
C PRO A 328 -7.62 9.47 -8.23
N ASN A 329 -8.64 8.78 -8.75
CA ASN A 329 -9.07 8.95 -10.13
C ASN A 329 -10.10 10.07 -10.24
N LEU A 330 -9.94 10.96 -11.22
CA LEU A 330 -10.88 12.04 -11.51
C LEU A 330 -11.70 11.72 -12.75
N LEU A 331 -13.01 11.77 -12.62
CA LEU A 331 -13.92 11.52 -13.73
C LEU A 331 -15.22 12.29 -13.56
N THR A 332 -16.04 12.27 -14.61
CA THR A 332 -17.41 12.77 -14.61
C THR A 332 -18.36 11.59 -14.65
N ILE A 333 -19.33 11.56 -13.76
CA ILE A 333 -20.40 10.55 -13.74
C ILE A 333 -21.76 11.20 -13.96
N THR A 334 -22.77 10.38 -14.25
CA THR A 334 -24.17 10.83 -14.29
C THR A 334 -24.87 10.41 -13.00
N ARG A 335 -25.36 11.39 -12.25
CA ARG A 335 -26.13 11.20 -11.02
C ARG A 335 -27.46 11.90 -11.11
N ASP A 336 -28.55 11.12 -11.01
CA ASP A 336 -29.93 11.63 -11.10
C ASP A 336 -30.14 12.55 -12.34
N GLY A 337 -29.66 12.08 -13.51
CA GLY A 337 -29.76 12.79 -14.78
C GLY A 337 -28.77 13.96 -14.96
N ARG A 338 -27.95 14.29 -13.96
CA ARG A 338 -26.96 15.37 -14.03
C ARG A 338 -25.54 14.82 -14.19
N ARG A 339 -24.75 15.46 -15.02
CA ARG A 339 -23.31 15.19 -15.09
C ARG A 339 -22.60 15.94 -13.98
N VAL A 340 -21.85 15.19 -13.14
CA VAL A 340 -21.15 15.70 -11.96
C VAL A 340 -19.72 15.23 -11.92
N ASP A 341 -18.81 16.08 -11.44
CA ASP A 341 -17.39 15.78 -11.34
C ASP A 341 -17.08 15.19 -9.97
N VAL A 342 -16.44 14.01 -10.01
CA VAL A 342 -16.11 13.25 -8.81
C VAL A 342 -14.64 12.88 -8.74
N VAL A 343 -14.20 12.53 -7.54
CA VAL A 343 -12.90 11.93 -7.24
C VAL A 343 -13.10 10.64 -6.47
N THR A 344 -12.31 9.60 -6.80
CA THR A 344 -12.37 8.32 -6.11
C THR A 344 -11.30 8.20 -5.02
N SER A 345 -11.58 7.40 -3.99
CA SER A 345 -10.61 6.96 -2.97
C SER A 345 -10.63 5.44 -2.89
N LEU A 346 -9.46 4.83 -2.98
CA LEU A 346 -9.25 3.38 -2.90
C LEU A 346 -8.33 3.05 -1.74
N SER A 347 -8.68 2.04 -0.93
CA SER A 347 -7.86 1.63 0.21
C SER A 347 -7.60 0.13 0.28
N LYS A 348 -6.60 -0.24 1.08
CA LYS A 348 -6.30 -1.63 1.45
C LYS A 348 -7.44 -2.29 2.26
N ALA A 349 -8.30 -1.50 2.92
CA ALA A 349 -9.51 -2.02 3.55
C ALA A 349 -10.52 -2.56 2.54
N GLY A 350 -10.28 -2.35 1.26
CA GLY A 350 -11.19 -2.74 0.18
C GLY A 350 -12.32 -1.73 -0.06
N HIS A 351 -12.21 -0.53 0.48
CA HIS A 351 -13.20 0.51 0.27
C HIS A 351 -12.94 1.25 -1.05
N LEU A 352 -14.03 1.61 -1.72
CA LEU A 352 -14.08 2.54 -2.84
C LEU A 352 -15.08 3.63 -2.47
N PHE A 353 -14.60 4.87 -2.29
CA PHE A 353 -15.47 6.03 -2.10
C PHE A 353 -15.49 6.86 -3.37
N VAL A 354 -16.66 7.44 -3.66
CA VAL A 354 -16.87 8.42 -4.72
C VAL A 354 -17.29 9.72 -4.05
N LEU A 355 -16.44 10.73 -4.17
CA LEU A 355 -16.58 12.00 -3.48
C LEU A 355 -16.82 13.12 -4.50
N ASP A 356 -17.61 14.10 -4.13
CA ASP A 356 -17.72 15.36 -4.88
C ASP A 356 -16.36 16.04 -4.95
N ARG A 357 -15.94 16.41 -6.14
CA ARG A 357 -14.58 16.92 -6.40
C ARG A 357 -14.30 18.25 -5.70
N VAL A 358 -15.32 19.07 -5.47
CA VAL A 358 -15.17 20.43 -4.90
C VAL A 358 -15.32 20.42 -3.38
N THR A 359 -16.25 19.63 -2.85
CA THR A 359 -16.61 19.66 -1.44
C THR A 359 -16.07 18.49 -0.62
N GLY A 360 -15.70 17.37 -1.27
CA GLY A 360 -15.30 16.15 -0.60
C GLY A 360 -16.47 15.37 0.03
N GLN A 361 -17.71 15.81 -0.16
CA GLN A 361 -18.86 15.09 0.34
C GLN A 361 -19.07 13.80 -0.46
N PRO A 362 -19.47 12.68 0.18
CA PRO A 362 -19.69 11.43 -0.53
C PRO A 362 -20.91 11.51 -1.45
N VAL A 363 -20.80 10.93 -2.64
CA VAL A 363 -21.89 10.82 -3.64
C VAL A 363 -22.91 9.76 -3.23
N PHE A 364 -22.45 8.73 -2.54
CA PHE A 364 -23.27 7.66 -1.95
C PHE A 364 -23.21 7.78 -0.42
N PRO A 365 -24.28 7.47 0.33
CA PRO A 365 -24.22 7.50 1.79
C PRO A 365 -23.17 6.49 2.28
N VAL A 366 -22.37 6.88 3.26
CA VAL A 366 -21.38 6.02 3.87
C VAL A 366 -21.93 5.51 5.21
N ARG A 367 -22.22 4.22 5.26
CA ARG A 367 -22.53 3.56 6.52
C ARG A 367 -21.25 3.40 7.34
N LEU A 368 -21.33 3.75 8.61
CA LEU A 368 -20.31 3.50 9.62
C LEU A 368 -20.87 2.47 10.59
N ARG A 369 -20.12 1.42 10.86
CA ARG A 369 -20.48 0.37 11.79
C ARG A 369 -19.67 0.51 13.07
N ARG A 370 -20.33 0.28 14.21
CA ARG A 370 -19.69 0.26 15.53
C ARG A 370 -18.56 -0.78 15.56
N ALA A 371 -17.34 -0.29 15.86
CA ALA A 371 -16.14 -1.13 15.94
C ALA A 371 -15.95 -1.68 17.38
N PRO A 372 -15.31 -2.85 17.52
CA PRO A 372 -15.03 -3.41 18.84
C PRO A 372 -13.96 -2.60 19.58
N VAL A 373 -13.98 -2.69 20.93
CA VAL A 373 -12.95 -2.11 21.80
C VAL A 373 -11.67 -2.95 21.76
N SER A 374 -10.52 -2.31 21.98
CA SER A 374 -9.25 -3.01 22.16
C SER A 374 -9.11 -3.57 23.56
N THR A 375 -8.47 -4.73 23.66
CA THR A 375 -8.05 -5.34 24.93
C THR A 375 -6.57 -5.12 25.23
N LEU A 376 -5.82 -4.49 24.31
CA LEU A 376 -4.43 -4.12 24.57
C LEU A 376 -4.38 -2.97 25.59
N PRO A 377 -3.57 -3.08 26.65
CA PRO A 377 -3.41 -2.02 27.63
C PRO A 377 -2.95 -0.70 27.00
N GLY A 378 -3.78 0.34 27.15
CA GLY A 378 -3.52 1.69 26.63
C GLY A 378 -4.00 1.93 25.19
N GLU A 379 -4.44 0.91 24.45
CA GLU A 379 -5.01 1.10 23.12
C GLU A 379 -6.46 1.56 23.19
N ARG A 380 -6.86 2.45 22.28
CA ARG A 380 -8.23 2.94 22.12
C ARG A 380 -8.61 2.94 20.64
N THR A 381 -9.65 2.22 20.29
CA THR A 381 -10.14 2.16 18.93
C THR A 381 -11.16 3.26 18.62
N ALA A 382 -11.22 3.73 17.38
CA ALA A 382 -12.28 4.61 16.96
C ALA A 382 -13.66 3.91 17.15
N PRO A 383 -14.68 4.61 17.65
CA PRO A 383 -15.99 3.99 17.95
C PRO A 383 -16.68 3.43 16.73
N TYR A 384 -16.45 4.01 15.58
CA TYR A 384 -17.05 3.63 14.32
C TYR A 384 -16.00 3.55 13.21
N GLN A 385 -16.15 2.53 12.35
CA GLN A 385 -15.34 2.36 11.15
C GLN A 385 -16.25 2.23 9.92
N PRO A 386 -15.76 2.57 8.71
CA PRO A 386 -16.55 2.47 7.50
C PRO A 386 -16.98 1.02 7.19
N ASP A 387 -18.23 0.90 6.81
CA ASP A 387 -18.86 -0.34 6.31
C ASP A 387 -19.78 0.03 5.12
N PRO A 388 -19.23 0.58 4.02
CA PRO A 388 -20.02 1.12 2.93
C PRO A 388 -20.81 0.02 2.20
N GLU A 389 -22.02 0.37 1.75
CA GLU A 389 -22.84 -0.49 0.88
C GLU A 389 -22.64 -0.13 -0.60
N LEU A 390 -22.53 1.16 -0.88
CA LEU A 390 -22.28 1.70 -2.21
C LEU A 390 -21.21 2.80 -2.17
N PRO A 391 -20.25 2.77 -3.12
CA PRO A 391 -19.97 1.63 -3.99
C PRO A 391 -19.72 0.37 -3.17
N ALA A 392 -20.14 -0.79 -3.72
CA ALA A 392 -19.94 -2.07 -3.02
C ALA A 392 -18.45 -2.31 -2.76
N PRO A 393 -18.04 -2.77 -1.56
CA PRO A 393 -16.63 -2.98 -1.26
C PRO A 393 -15.95 -3.95 -2.23
N ILE A 394 -14.69 -3.66 -2.56
CA ILE A 394 -13.83 -4.54 -3.38
C ILE A 394 -13.60 -5.86 -2.65
N SER A 395 -13.31 -5.77 -1.34
CA SER A 395 -13.19 -6.88 -0.40
C SER A 395 -13.81 -6.48 0.94
N ARG A 396 -14.21 -7.46 1.76
CA ARG A 396 -14.70 -7.20 3.12
C ARG A 396 -13.51 -7.00 4.06
N MET A 397 -13.62 -6.01 4.93
CA MET A 397 -12.70 -5.91 6.07
C MET A 397 -13.08 -6.94 7.13
N GLY A 398 -12.10 -7.77 7.54
CA GLY A 398 -12.29 -8.89 8.44
C GLY A 398 -12.32 -10.25 7.71
N PHE A 399 -12.03 -11.30 8.45
CA PHE A 399 -12.06 -12.67 7.96
C PHE A 399 -13.34 -13.36 8.42
N ASP A 400 -13.99 -14.08 7.50
CA ASP A 400 -15.15 -14.91 7.80
C ASP A 400 -14.74 -16.39 7.72
N PRO A 401 -14.95 -17.21 8.77
CA PRO A 401 -14.67 -18.65 8.74
C PRO A 401 -15.36 -19.41 7.60
N ALA A 402 -16.48 -18.91 7.07
CA ALA A 402 -17.15 -19.49 5.91
C ALA A 402 -16.30 -19.43 4.62
N ASP A 403 -15.27 -18.55 4.58
CA ASP A 403 -14.34 -18.44 3.48
C ASP A 403 -13.16 -19.43 3.56
N ILE A 404 -13.04 -20.27 4.62
CA ILE A 404 -11.97 -21.27 4.75
C ILE A 404 -11.90 -22.13 3.48
N THR A 405 -10.67 -22.40 3.02
CA THR A 405 -10.41 -23.18 1.81
C THR A 405 -11.09 -24.56 1.86
N ASP A 406 -11.65 -24.96 0.76
CA ASP A 406 -12.23 -26.29 0.53
C ASP A 406 -11.42 -27.12 -0.50
N ARG A 407 -10.17 -26.71 -0.76
CA ARG A 407 -9.28 -27.28 -1.77
C ARG A 407 -8.97 -28.77 -1.52
N SER A 408 -8.79 -29.15 -0.27
CA SER A 408 -8.76 -30.54 0.18
C SER A 408 -9.16 -30.63 1.66
N PRO A 409 -9.57 -31.82 2.16
CA PRO A 409 -9.86 -32.00 3.58
C PRO A 409 -8.70 -31.63 4.50
N GLU A 410 -7.46 -31.95 4.07
CA GLU A 410 -6.23 -31.65 4.83
C GLU A 410 -5.96 -30.16 4.87
N ALA A 411 -6.15 -29.45 3.74
CA ALA A 411 -6.00 -28.00 3.66
C ALA A 411 -7.04 -27.31 4.56
N CYS A 412 -8.30 -27.75 4.50
CA CYS A 412 -9.37 -27.25 5.35
C CYS A 412 -9.03 -27.41 6.83
N ALA A 413 -8.73 -28.63 7.29
CA ALA A 413 -8.41 -28.93 8.69
C ALA A 413 -7.18 -28.13 9.19
N PHE A 414 -6.16 -27.98 8.35
CA PHE A 414 -4.96 -27.21 8.68
C PHE A 414 -5.28 -25.73 8.90
N VAL A 415 -6.15 -25.15 8.07
CA VAL A 415 -6.56 -23.75 8.19
C VAL A 415 -7.51 -23.56 9.36
N GLU A 416 -8.50 -24.45 9.56
CA GLU A 416 -9.40 -24.43 10.73
C GLU A 416 -8.63 -24.41 12.05
N ALA A 417 -7.58 -25.22 12.17
CA ALA A 417 -6.71 -25.26 13.34
C ALA A 417 -5.98 -23.93 13.59
N GLN A 418 -5.65 -23.17 12.55
CA GLN A 418 -5.07 -21.81 12.67
C GLN A 418 -6.14 -20.79 13.09
N VAL A 419 -7.31 -20.83 12.45
CA VAL A 419 -8.43 -19.92 12.74
C VAL A 419 -8.90 -20.06 14.18
N ALA A 420 -9.02 -21.28 14.70
CA ALA A 420 -9.43 -21.55 16.07
C ALA A 420 -8.54 -20.89 17.15
N ARG A 421 -7.29 -20.51 16.78
CA ARG A 421 -6.33 -19.86 17.69
C ARG A 421 -6.12 -18.39 17.43
N SER A 422 -6.82 -17.86 16.42
CA SER A 422 -6.71 -16.48 15.96
C SER A 422 -7.90 -15.65 16.39
N THR A 423 -7.76 -14.34 16.35
CA THR A 423 -8.86 -13.39 16.40
C THR A 423 -9.23 -12.97 14.98
N HIS A 424 -10.50 -12.68 14.74
CA HIS A 424 -10.99 -12.20 13.45
C HIS A 424 -12.32 -11.44 13.62
N GLY A 425 -12.76 -10.72 12.62
CA GLY A 425 -14.01 -9.99 12.62
C GLY A 425 -13.88 -8.59 12.03
N PHE A 426 -14.98 -7.83 12.04
CA PHE A 426 -15.03 -6.47 11.53
C PHE A 426 -14.14 -5.54 12.35
N PHE A 427 -13.07 -5.01 11.73
CA PHE A 427 -12.08 -4.16 12.39
C PHE A 427 -11.66 -4.68 13.77
N GLN A 428 -11.45 -6.00 13.87
CA GLN A 428 -11.04 -6.64 15.10
C GLN A 428 -9.67 -6.12 15.56
N PRO A 429 -9.57 -5.50 16.75
CA PRO A 429 -8.28 -5.06 17.28
C PRO A 429 -7.38 -6.26 17.63
N PHE A 430 -6.08 -6.01 17.68
CA PHE A 430 -5.10 -7.02 18.09
C PHE A 430 -5.27 -7.41 19.56
N VAL A 431 -5.07 -8.70 19.82
CA VAL A 431 -4.93 -9.27 21.15
C VAL A 431 -3.49 -9.74 21.30
N GLU A 432 -2.81 -9.32 22.36
CA GLU A 432 -1.41 -9.67 22.57
C GLU A 432 -1.16 -11.17 22.46
N GLY A 433 -0.16 -11.56 21.70
CA GLY A 433 0.27 -12.95 21.51
C GLY A 433 -0.70 -13.83 20.72
N LYS A 434 -1.82 -13.29 20.20
CA LYS A 434 -2.73 -14.02 19.32
C LYS A 434 -2.64 -13.49 17.88
N PRO A 435 -2.56 -14.36 16.87
CA PRO A 435 -2.71 -13.93 15.48
C PRO A 435 -4.06 -13.26 15.26
N ASN A 436 -4.09 -12.17 14.52
CA ASN A 436 -5.31 -11.54 14.03
C ASN A 436 -5.43 -11.76 12.51
N LEU A 437 -6.59 -12.23 12.08
CA LEU A 437 -6.91 -12.53 10.69
C LEU A 437 -7.81 -11.44 10.13
N TYR A 438 -7.35 -10.75 9.09
CA TYR A 438 -8.14 -9.70 8.42
C TYR A 438 -7.73 -9.55 6.96
N THR A 439 -8.64 -9.10 6.12
CA THR A 439 -8.35 -8.70 4.75
C THR A 439 -7.84 -7.26 4.79
N GLY A 440 -6.61 -7.03 4.40
CA GLY A 440 -5.97 -5.71 4.49
C GLY A 440 -4.47 -5.84 4.44
N SER A 441 -3.72 -4.83 4.77
CA SER A 441 -2.28 -4.66 4.62
C SER A 441 -1.70 -5.02 3.23
N ARG A 442 -2.09 -6.13 2.63
CA ARG A 442 -1.77 -6.57 1.25
C ARG A 442 -3.00 -7.08 0.49
N GLY A 443 -4.19 -6.95 1.06
CA GLY A 443 -5.47 -7.24 0.44
C GLY A 443 -6.18 -5.97 -0.05
N GLY A 444 -7.41 -6.11 -0.53
CA GLY A 444 -8.17 -4.98 -1.08
C GLY A 444 -7.56 -4.43 -2.35
N ALA A 445 -7.52 -3.10 -2.48
CA ALA A 445 -6.81 -2.43 -3.56
C ALA A 445 -5.32 -2.26 -3.24
N GLU A 446 -4.52 -2.04 -4.27
CA GLU A 446 -3.08 -1.85 -4.16
C GLU A 446 -2.63 -0.53 -4.83
N TRP A 447 -1.37 -0.17 -4.62
CA TRP A 447 -0.74 1.08 -5.13
C TRP A 447 -0.90 1.28 -6.64
N SER A 448 -1.08 0.21 -7.38
CA SER A 448 -1.30 0.25 -8.83
C SER A 448 -2.60 0.97 -9.20
N GLY A 449 -3.59 1.05 -8.29
CA GLY A 449 -4.81 1.81 -8.47
C GLY A 449 -5.73 1.30 -9.57
N ALA A 450 -6.60 2.18 -10.06
CA ALA A 450 -7.63 1.85 -11.05
C ALA A 450 -7.41 2.56 -12.39
N ALA A 451 -8.08 2.01 -13.43
CA ALA A 451 -8.33 2.68 -14.71
C ALA A 451 -9.80 3.12 -14.78
N VAL A 452 -10.09 4.18 -15.53
CA VAL A 452 -11.44 4.75 -15.64
C VAL A 452 -11.82 4.90 -17.10
N ASP A 453 -12.89 4.28 -17.51
CA ASP A 453 -13.52 4.53 -18.83
C ASP A 453 -14.31 5.84 -18.78
N VAL A 454 -13.70 6.87 -19.35
CA VAL A 454 -14.20 8.25 -19.27
C VAL A 454 -15.61 8.42 -19.85
N PRO A 455 -15.94 7.84 -21.03
CA PRO A 455 -17.30 7.94 -21.62
C PRO A 455 -18.40 7.32 -20.78
N THR A 456 -18.12 6.19 -20.11
CA THR A 456 -19.16 5.39 -19.43
C THR A 456 -19.24 5.61 -17.94
N GLY A 457 -18.19 6.20 -17.33
CA GLY A 457 -18.09 6.33 -15.87
C GLY A 457 -17.78 5.00 -15.16
N ARG A 458 -17.22 4.02 -15.87
CA ARG A 458 -16.78 2.74 -15.29
C ARG A 458 -15.39 2.84 -14.74
N LEU A 459 -15.13 2.07 -13.67
CA LEU A 459 -13.84 1.96 -13.03
C LEU A 459 -13.41 0.49 -12.99
N TYR A 460 -12.17 0.23 -13.39
CA TYR A 460 -11.56 -1.10 -13.39
C TYR A 460 -10.41 -1.14 -12.38
N VAL A 461 -10.51 -2.04 -11.41
CA VAL A 461 -9.53 -2.15 -10.33
C VAL A 461 -9.17 -3.60 -10.05
N THR A 462 -7.87 -3.86 -9.94
CA THR A 462 -7.37 -5.15 -9.46
C THR A 462 -7.47 -5.22 -7.94
N SER A 463 -7.72 -6.42 -7.41
CA SER A 463 -7.78 -6.63 -5.97
C SER A 463 -7.23 -7.98 -5.55
N ASN A 464 -6.81 -8.05 -4.28
CA ASN A 464 -6.34 -9.25 -3.64
C ASN A 464 -7.28 -9.68 -2.53
N ARG A 465 -7.62 -10.97 -2.51
CA ARG A 465 -8.34 -11.63 -1.42
C ARG A 465 -7.36 -12.47 -0.59
N VAL A 466 -6.32 -11.85 -0.08
CA VAL A 466 -5.37 -12.50 0.83
C VAL A 466 -5.70 -12.09 2.27
N VAL A 467 -5.64 -13.05 3.18
CA VAL A 467 -5.89 -12.83 4.60
C VAL A 467 -4.56 -12.65 5.31
N SER A 468 -4.34 -11.47 5.84
CA SER A 468 -3.20 -11.18 6.70
C SER A 468 -3.34 -11.93 8.01
N LYS A 469 -2.22 -12.48 8.49
CA LYS A 469 -2.10 -13.16 9.78
C LYS A 469 -0.95 -12.52 10.53
N ILE A 470 -1.28 -11.62 11.44
CA ILE A 470 -0.31 -10.76 12.13
C ILE A 470 -0.48 -10.90 13.63
N THR A 471 0.62 -11.03 14.36
CA THR A 471 0.64 -11.11 15.81
C THR A 471 1.32 -9.85 16.36
N VAL A 472 0.65 -9.22 17.32
CA VAL A 472 1.22 -8.12 18.10
C VAL A 472 1.71 -8.67 19.42
N ILE A 473 2.94 -8.31 19.79
CA ILE A 473 3.60 -8.77 21.03
C ILE A 473 4.22 -7.58 21.76
N ALA A 474 4.33 -7.69 23.08
CA ALA A 474 5.01 -6.69 23.88
C ALA A 474 6.47 -6.53 23.44
N ASN A 475 7.02 -5.34 23.62
CA ASN A 475 8.38 -5.05 23.14
C ASN A 475 9.47 -5.88 23.86
N ASP A 476 9.23 -6.28 25.10
CA ASP A 476 10.09 -7.19 25.85
C ASP A 476 10.08 -8.62 25.29
N GLU A 477 9.12 -8.96 24.41
CA GLU A 477 9.06 -10.21 23.65
C GLU A 477 9.91 -10.22 22.36
N ARG A 478 10.56 -9.14 22.01
CA ARG A 478 11.40 -9.06 20.82
C ARG A 478 12.53 -10.10 20.84
N PRO A 479 12.87 -10.66 19.66
CA PRO A 479 14.07 -11.49 19.56
C PRO A 479 15.33 -10.73 19.99
N ARG A 480 16.24 -11.42 20.64
CA ARG A 480 17.54 -10.91 21.03
C ARG A 480 18.32 -10.36 19.80
N ASP A 481 19.10 -9.31 19.98
CA ASP A 481 20.07 -8.88 18.98
C ASP A 481 21.17 -9.98 18.85
N PRO A 482 21.43 -10.51 17.64
CA PRO A 482 22.40 -11.58 17.43
C PRO A 482 23.85 -11.19 17.80
N LYS A 483 24.15 -9.92 18.04
CA LYS A 483 25.44 -9.47 18.54
C LYS A 483 25.72 -9.91 20.00
N PHE A 484 24.67 -10.24 20.75
CA PHE A 484 24.77 -10.71 22.12
C PHE A 484 24.61 -12.23 22.17
N PRO A 485 25.30 -12.95 23.10
CA PRO A 485 25.15 -14.39 23.25
C PRO A 485 23.73 -14.75 23.73
N PRO A 486 23.21 -15.93 23.39
CA PRO A 486 21.95 -16.43 23.92
C PRO A 486 22.04 -16.67 25.44
N SER A 487 20.90 -16.49 26.14
CA SER A 487 20.78 -16.93 27.53
C SER A 487 20.75 -18.48 27.61
N ALA A 488 21.00 -19.05 28.81
CA ALA A 488 20.90 -20.48 29.03
C ALA A 488 19.48 -21.00 28.67
N GLY A 489 18.43 -20.26 29.05
CA GLY A 489 17.06 -20.60 28.69
C GLY A 489 16.77 -20.50 27.18
N GLU A 490 17.34 -19.53 26.46
CA GLU A 490 17.25 -19.41 25.00
C GLU A 490 17.90 -20.60 24.30
N THR A 491 19.07 -21.03 24.79
CA THR A 491 19.78 -22.20 24.26
C THR A 491 18.97 -23.47 24.46
N LEU A 492 18.45 -23.68 25.67
CA LEU A 492 17.56 -24.81 25.98
C LEU A 492 16.30 -24.82 25.11
N TYR A 493 15.70 -23.64 24.92
CA TYR A 493 14.54 -23.49 24.03
C TYR A 493 14.87 -23.91 22.59
N ALA A 494 16.00 -23.45 22.07
CA ALA A 494 16.43 -23.79 20.72
C ALA A 494 16.65 -25.32 20.57
N GLU A 495 17.19 -25.99 21.57
CA GLU A 495 17.48 -27.40 21.54
C GLU A 495 16.26 -28.31 21.75
N ARG A 496 15.33 -27.92 22.63
CA ARG A 496 14.26 -28.79 23.13
C ARG A 496 12.86 -28.43 22.66
N CYS A 497 12.62 -27.17 22.31
CA CYS A 497 11.27 -26.63 22.10
C CYS A 497 11.05 -26.08 20.69
N SER A 498 12.10 -25.55 20.05
CA SER A 498 11.98 -24.79 18.82
C SER A 498 11.51 -25.61 17.62
N SER A 499 11.77 -26.92 17.61
CA SER A 499 11.31 -27.84 16.55
C SER A 499 9.77 -27.91 16.46
N CYS A 500 9.07 -27.74 17.60
CA CYS A 500 7.62 -27.74 17.66
C CYS A 500 7.04 -26.33 17.75
N HIS A 501 7.62 -25.48 18.60
CA HIS A 501 7.10 -24.13 18.83
C HIS A 501 7.67 -23.05 17.93
N ALA A 502 8.51 -23.41 16.95
CA ALA A 502 9.28 -22.57 16.04
C ALA A 502 10.36 -21.72 16.72
N PRO A 503 11.44 -21.32 16.00
CA PRO A 503 12.56 -20.59 16.61
C PRO A 503 12.20 -19.26 17.27
N ALA A 504 11.20 -18.54 16.74
CA ALA A 504 10.73 -17.28 17.30
C ALA A 504 9.48 -17.47 18.20
N ARG A 505 9.20 -18.68 18.68
CA ARG A 505 8.09 -19.02 19.58
C ARG A 505 6.69 -18.79 19.01
N GLN A 506 6.55 -18.62 17.71
CA GLN A 506 5.28 -18.33 17.03
C GLN A 506 4.37 -19.56 16.87
N GLY A 507 4.83 -20.75 17.25
CA GLY A 507 4.13 -22.01 17.02
C GLY A 507 4.20 -22.52 15.58
N LEU A 508 3.92 -23.80 15.37
CA LEU A 508 3.87 -24.43 14.05
C LEU A 508 2.61 -25.29 13.91
N GLY A 509 1.84 -25.07 12.86
CA GLY A 509 0.64 -25.85 12.61
C GLY A 509 -0.31 -25.89 13.82
N MET A 510 -0.50 -27.06 14.40
CA MET A 510 -1.34 -27.26 15.60
C MET A 510 -0.62 -26.93 16.92
N VAL A 511 0.69 -26.67 16.90
CA VAL A 511 1.45 -26.35 18.11
C VAL A 511 1.25 -24.88 18.46
N PRO A 512 0.82 -24.54 19.69
CA PRO A 512 0.47 -23.17 20.06
C PRO A 512 1.69 -22.25 20.12
N PRO A 513 1.51 -20.93 19.85
CA PRO A 513 2.54 -19.94 20.08
C PRO A 513 2.83 -19.77 21.58
N LEU A 514 4.09 -19.53 21.90
CA LEU A 514 4.56 -19.22 23.25
C LEU A 514 4.84 -17.71 23.46
N LEU A 515 4.46 -16.88 22.49
CA LEU A 515 4.50 -15.43 22.63
C LEU A 515 3.47 -14.95 23.63
N GLY A 516 3.79 -13.92 24.41
CA GLY A 516 2.87 -13.34 25.41
C GLY A 516 2.53 -14.29 26.56
N LEU A 517 3.34 -15.31 26.87
CA LEU A 517 3.08 -16.23 27.97
C LEU A 517 2.99 -15.51 29.33
N LYS A 518 3.82 -14.50 29.54
CA LYS A 518 3.83 -13.68 30.76
C LYS A 518 2.45 -13.09 31.10
N ALA A 519 1.69 -12.70 30.10
CA ALA A 519 0.35 -12.14 30.29
C ALA A 519 -0.75 -13.22 30.51
N ARG A 520 -0.45 -14.50 30.19
CA ARG A 520 -1.46 -15.58 30.13
C ARG A 520 -1.25 -16.69 31.16
N MET A 521 -0.03 -16.85 31.64
CA MET A 521 0.34 -17.97 32.50
C MET A 521 1.32 -17.55 33.59
N THR A 522 1.15 -18.12 34.78
CA THR A 522 2.12 -17.99 35.85
C THR A 522 3.32 -18.92 35.61
N ASP A 523 4.45 -18.64 36.28
CA ASP A 523 5.66 -19.46 36.20
C ASP A 523 5.37 -20.91 36.54
N ALA A 524 4.65 -21.12 37.67
CA ALA A 524 4.26 -22.45 38.10
C ALA A 524 3.43 -23.21 37.05
N ALA A 525 2.53 -22.53 36.35
CA ALA A 525 1.74 -23.12 35.28
C ALA A 525 2.59 -23.49 34.05
N VAL A 526 3.57 -22.66 33.72
CA VAL A 526 4.51 -22.96 32.62
C VAL A 526 5.41 -24.14 33.00
N GLU A 527 5.97 -24.14 34.23
CA GLU A 527 6.80 -25.22 34.72
C GLU A 527 6.02 -26.55 34.82
N GLU A 528 4.76 -26.50 35.27
CA GLU A 528 3.90 -27.68 35.34
C GLU A 528 3.72 -28.31 33.95
N ILE A 529 3.52 -27.52 32.90
CA ILE A 529 3.38 -28.03 31.53
C ILE A 529 4.71 -28.63 31.02
N ILE A 530 5.85 -28.03 31.33
CA ILE A 530 7.16 -28.58 30.96
C ILE A 530 7.39 -29.95 31.61
N VAL A 531 6.94 -30.12 32.88
CA VAL A 531 7.10 -31.35 33.64
C VAL A 531 6.08 -32.41 33.24
N LYS A 532 4.80 -32.05 33.18
CA LYS A 532 3.70 -33.01 32.95
C LYS A 532 3.39 -33.26 31.46
N GLY A 533 3.83 -32.38 30.58
CA GLY A 533 3.39 -32.35 29.18
C GLY A 533 1.95 -31.84 29.04
N ARG A 534 1.51 -31.64 27.82
CA ARG A 534 0.13 -31.24 27.49
C ARG A 534 -0.25 -31.60 26.06
N GLY A 535 -1.28 -32.41 25.89
CA GLY A 535 -1.69 -32.88 24.55
C GLY A 535 -0.58 -33.67 23.87
N VAL A 536 -0.07 -33.18 22.71
CA VAL A 536 1.04 -33.82 21.99
C VAL A 536 2.41 -33.46 22.57
N MET A 537 2.51 -32.53 23.49
CA MET A 537 3.76 -32.14 24.14
C MET A 537 4.17 -33.22 25.16
N PRO A 538 5.33 -33.90 25.02
CA PRO A 538 5.75 -34.93 25.93
C PRO A 538 6.13 -34.37 27.30
N PRO A 539 6.02 -35.20 28.39
CA PRO A 539 6.44 -34.78 29.72
C PRO A 539 7.96 -34.80 29.88
N ASN A 540 8.46 -34.12 30.90
CA ASN A 540 9.86 -34.12 31.35
C ASN A 540 10.88 -33.75 30.26
N LEU A 541 10.53 -32.82 29.38
CA LEU A 541 11.46 -32.31 28.33
C LEU A 541 12.72 -31.68 28.90
N VAL A 542 12.65 -31.18 30.14
CA VAL A 542 13.77 -30.65 30.92
C VAL A 542 13.67 -31.18 32.32
N SER A 543 14.49 -32.17 32.69
CA SER A 543 14.44 -32.84 34.00
C SER A 543 15.17 -32.08 35.09
N ASP A 544 16.17 -31.30 34.78
CA ASP A 544 16.96 -30.50 35.71
C ASP A 544 16.19 -29.25 36.17
N ALA A 545 16.15 -28.99 37.48
CA ALA A 545 15.37 -27.90 38.05
C ALA A 545 15.95 -26.50 37.80
N GLU A 546 17.27 -26.39 37.67
CA GLU A 546 17.92 -25.12 37.33
C GLU A 546 17.71 -24.78 35.85
N GLN A 547 17.89 -25.73 34.98
CA GLN A 547 17.57 -25.58 33.55
C GLN A 547 16.10 -25.27 33.33
N ARG A 548 15.18 -25.86 34.09
CA ARG A 548 13.74 -25.48 34.01
C ARG A 548 13.51 -24.04 34.38
N ARG A 549 14.16 -23.53 35.44
CA ARG A 549 14.07 -22.12 35.84
C ARG A 549 14.59 -21.21 34.72
N ASP A 550 15.76 -21.53 34.16
CA ASP A 550 16.31 -20.79 33.04
C ASP A 550 15.37 -20.74 31.85
N LEU A 551 14.74 -21.89 31.52
CA LEU A 551 13.77 -21.98 30.43
C LEU A 551 12.49 -21.17 30.74
N VAL A 552 11.97 -21.26 31.98
CA VAL A 552 10.81 -20.46 32.42
C VAL A 552 11.16 -18.97 32.38
N ASP A 553 12.33 -18.55 32.82
CA ASP A 553 12.80 -17.17 32.75
C ASP A 553 12.90 -16.67 31.31
N PHE A 554 13.40 -17.49 30.39
CA PHE A 554 13.39 -17.17 28.96
C PHE A 554 11.98 -17.05 28.41
N LEU A 555 11.10 -18.00 28.69
CA LEU A 555 9.71 -18.00 28.24
C LEU A 555 8.88 -16.86 28.84
N GLN A 556 9.17 -16.48 30.07
CA GLN A 556 8.55 -15.36 30.80
C GLN A 556 9.28 -14.02 30.58
N ARG A 557 10.27 -14.00 29.68
CA ARG A 557 11.03 -12.80 29.28
C ARG A 557 11.72 -12.05 30.40
N ARG A 558 12.28 -12.77 31.35
CA ARG A 558 13.14 -12.23 32.41
C ARG A 558 14.60 -12.29 32.02
N ASN A 559 15.39 -11.32 32.46
CA ASN A 559 16.85 -11.26 32.28
C ASN A 559 17.29 -11.46 30.80
N GLN A 560 16.54 -10.90 29.86
CA GLN A 560 16.86 -11.03 28.44
C GLN A 560 18.00 -10.10 28.04
N PRO A 561 18.94 -10.57 27.17
CA PRO A 561 19.91 -9.67 26.52
C PRO A 561 19.18 -8.60 25.70
N PRO A 562 19.88 -7.48 25.35
CA PRO A 562 19.29 -6.43 24.51
C PRO A 562 18.64 -6.99 23.24
N SER A 563 17.42 -6.56 22.94
CA SER A 563 16.72 -6.93 21.72
C SER A 563 17.24 -6.16 20.52
N ARG A 564 17.00 -6.69 19.30
CA ARG A 564 17.28 -5.96 18.05
C ARG A 564 16.60 -4.60 18.07
N SER A 565 17.36 -3.55 17.78
CA SER A 565 16.77 -2.24 17.52
C SER A 565 15.83 -2.36 16.30
N GLY A 566 14.55 -2.12 16.49
CA GLY A 566 13.61 -2.01 15.38
C GLY A 566 14.06 -0.83 14.50
N GLY A 567 13.97 -0.98 13.17
CA GLY A 567 14.25 0.08 12.20
C GLY A 567 13.25 1.24 12.31
N GLY A 568 13.35 2.01 13.39
CA GLY A 568 12.68 3.27 13.60
C GLY A 568 13.75 4.38 13.60
N GLY A 569 13.49 5.47 12.90
CA GLY A 569 14.37 6.64 12.85
C GLY A 569 14.66 7.25 14.23
N PRO A 570 15.56 8.24 14.31
CA PRO A 570 16.19 8.67 15.53
C PRO A 570 15.24 9.38 16.51
N GLY A 571 15.08 8.78 17.71
CA GLY A 571 14.45 9.31 18.90
C GLY A 571 14.72 8.35 20.03
N ALA A 572 15.72 8.57 20.84
CA ALA A 572 16.33 7.58 21.74
C ALA A 572 15.46 7.17 22.96
N ASP A 573 14.26 7.74 23.15
CA ASP A 573 13.38 7.45 24.29
C ASP A 573 12.02 6.85 23.93
N ASP A 574 11.70 6.69 22.62
CA ASP A 574 10.41 6.21 22.14
C ASP A 574 10.48 4.75 21.67
N THR A 575 10.85 3.83 22.56
CA THR A 575 10.71 2.40 22.25
C THR A 575 9.24 2.04 22.35
N PRO A 576 8.54 1.65 21.24
CA PRO A 576 7.12 1.34 21.29
C PRO A 576 6.87 0.18 22.25
N ARG A 577 5.75 0.23 23.00
CA ARG A 577 5.36 -0.82 23.97
C ARG A 577 5.09 -2.15 23.29
N TYR A 578 4.63 -2.10 22.06
CA TYR A 578 4.32 -3.27 21.26
C TYR A 578 5.02 -3.21 19.91
N PHE A 579 5.24 -4.38 19.31
CA PHE A 579 5.64 -4.51 17.92
C PHE A 579 4.89 -5.71 17.28
N PHE A 580 4.92 -5.83 15.97
CA PHE A 580 4.32 -6.95 15.26
C PHE A 580 5.41 -7.90 14.72
N ASP A 581 5.08 -9.19 14.62
CA ASP A 581 5.99 -10.28 14.23
C ASP A 581 6.32 -10.32 12.73
N GLY A 582 5.79 -9.37 11.97
CA GLY A 582 5.97 -9.24 10.52
C GLY A 582 4.71 -9.55 9.73
N PHE A 583 4.77 -9.33 8.43
CA PHE A 583 3.64 -9.55 7.52
C PHE A 583 3.53 -11.03 7.15
N GLY A 584 2.64 -11.75 7.86
CA GLY A 584 2.27 -13.13 7.56
C GLY A 584 0.93 -13.24 6.84
N PHE A 585 0.65 -14.42 6.27
CA PHE A 585 -0.62 -14.74 5.62
C PHE A 585 -1.22 -16.02 6.19
N LEU A 586 -2.55 -16.12 6.13
CA LEU A 586 -3.27 -17.35 6.38
C LEU A 586 -3.14 -18.24 5.15
N ASN A 587 -2.25 -19.22 5.21
CA ASN A 587 -2.02 -20.19 4.15
C ASN A 587 -2.35 -21.61 4.64
N ASP A 588 -2.65 -22.51 3.70
CA ASP A 588 -2.75 -23.93 3.96
C ASP A 588 -1.36 -24.59 4.12
N HIS A 589 -1.33 -25.89 4.30
CA HIS A 589 -0.09 -26.66 4.52
C HIS A 589 0.82 -26.73 3.30
N GLU A 590 0.31 -26.46 2.09
CA GLU A 590 1.08 -26.40 0.84
C GLU A 590 1.48 -24.96 0.45
N GLY A 591 1.08 -23.96 1.27
CA GLY A 591 1.43 -22.56 1.07
C GLY A 591 0.45 -21.76 0.21
N TYR A 592 -0.65 -22.35 -0.27
CA TYR A 592 -1.71 -21.63 -0.95
C TYR A 592 -2.57 -20.83 0.03
N PRO A 593 -3.24 -19.75 -0.42
CA PRO A 593 -4.12 -18.98 0.44
C PRO A 593 -5.16 -19.85 1.15
N GLY A 594 -5.29 -19.67 2.46
CA GLY A 594 -6.18 -20.45 3.32
C GLY A 594 -7.67 -20.16 3.13
N ILE A 595 -8.05 -19.48 2.08
CA ILE A 595 -9.45 -19.17 1.73
C ILE A 595 -9.82 -19.73 0.36
N LYS A 596 -11.14 -19.87 0.13
CA LYS A 596 -11.70 -20.25 -1.17
C LYS A 596 -11.28 -19.27 -2.27
N PRO A 597 -10.89 -19.75 -3.47
CA PRO A 597 -10.67 -18.88 -4.61
C PRO A 597 -11.96 -18.16 -5.05
N PRO A 598 -11.87 -17.11 -5.89
CA PRO A 598 -10.65 -16.58 -6.49
C PRO A 598 -9.86 -15.67 -5.55
N TRP A 599 -8.52 -15.78 -5.60
CA TRP A 599 -7.60 -15.05 -4.71
C TRP A 599 -7.18 -13.68 -5.26
N GLY A 600 -7.15 -13.53 -6.57
CA GLY A 600 -6.96 -12.28 -7.28
C GLY A 600 -8.09 -12.01 -8.25
N LEU A 601 -8.49 -10.74 -8.37
CA LEU A 601 -9.64 -10.33 -9.17
C LEU A 601 -9.33 -9.05 -9.96
N LEU A 602 -9.93 -8.95 -11.14
CA LEU A 602 -10.20 -7.70 -11.83
C LEU A 602 -11.70 -7.39 -11.66
N ASN A 603 -12.00 -6.19 -11.16
CA ASN A 603 -13.37 -5.77 -10.87
C ASN A 603 -13.76 -4.60 -11.77
N CYS A 604 -14.99 -4.57 -12.25
CA CYS A 604 -15.59 -3.43 -12.95
C CYS A 604 -16.74 -2.84 -12.14
N TYR A 605 -16.69 -1.54 -11.92
CA TYR A 605 -17.75 -0.76 -11.27
C TYR A 605 -18.41 0.18 -12.27
N ASP A 606 -19.71 0.31 -12.18
CA ASP A 606 -20.43 1.47 -12.70
C ASP A 606 -20.51 2.53 -11.59
N LEU A 607 -19.73 3.59 -11.71
CA LEU A 607 -19.71 4.66 -10.70
C LEU A 607 -20.96 5.58 -10.75
N ASN A 608 -21.76 5.50 -11.81
CA ASN A 608 -23.04 6.20 -11.84
C ASN A 608 -24.03 5.62 -10.80
N THR A 609 -23.94 4.30 -10.55
CA THR A 609 -24.81 3.56 -9.63
C THR A 609 -24.09 3.04 -8.38
N GLY A 610 -22.77 2.97 -8.38
CA GLY A 610 -21.95 2.38 -7.33
C GLY A 610 -21.93 0.86 -7.33
N LYS A 611 -22.52 0.21 -8.36
CA LYS A 611 -22.63 -1.26 -8.44
C LYS A 611 -21.44 -1.89 -9.13
N ILE A 612 -21.10 -3.10 -8.71
CA ILE A 612 -20.18 -3.97 -9.45
C ILE A 612 -20.93 -4.56 -10.63
N LEU A 613 -20.38 -4.37 -11.83
CA LEU A 613 -20.93 -4.96 -13.06
C LEU A 613 -20.47 -6.39 -13.25
N TRP A 614 -19.17 -6.63 -13.03
CA TRP A 614 -18.58 -7.96 -13.12
C TRP A 614 -17.29 -8.06 -12.30
N ARG A 615 -16.89 -9.29 -12.01
CA ARG A 615 -15.62 -9.68 -11.38
C ARG A 615 -15.05 -10.86 -12.14
N SER A 616 -13.79 -10.76 -12.53
CA SER A 616 -13.09 -11.84 -13.24
C SER A 616 -11.86 -12.28 -12.46
N PRO A 617 -11.59 -13.59 -12.31
CA PRO A 617 -10.34 -14.07 -11.75
C PRO A 617 -9.14 -13.48 -12.52
N LEU A 618 -8.14 -13.00 -11.80
CA LEU A 618 -6.91 -12.44 -12.36
C LEU A 618 -5.72 -13.28 -11.95
N GLY A 619 -5.04 -13.85 -12.94
CA GLY A 619 -3.94 -14.77 -12.73
C GLY A 619 -4.37 -16.21 -12.44
N GLU A 620 -3.40 -17.09 -12.40
CA GLU A 620 -3.58 -18.51 -12.12
C GLU A 620 -2.37 -19.08 -11.37
N HIS A 621 -2.59 -20.21 -10.74
CA HIS A 621 -1.52 -21.10 -10.26
C HIS A 621 -1.41 -22.27 -11.23
N PRO A 622 -0.33 -22.38 -12.04
CA PRO A 622 -0.24 -23.37 -13.11
C PRO A 622 -0.39 -24.81 -12.63
N GLU A 623 0.07 -25.13 -11.41
CA GLU A 623 -0.04 -26.45 -10.81
C GLU A 623 -1.50 -26.78 -10.48
N LEU A 624 -2.24 -25.84 -9.91
CA LEU A 624 -3.66 -26.01 -9.60
C LEU A 624 -4.51 -26.07 -10.88
N ALA A 625 -4.15 -25.28 -11.89
CA ALA A 625 -4.83 -25.34 -13.19
C ALA A 625 -4.70 -26.73 -13.83
N LYS A 626 -3.51 -27.35 -13.79
CA LYS A 626 -3.28 -28.73 -14.25
C LYS A 626 -4.05 -29.75 -13.40
N ALA A 627 -4.26 -29.47 -12.12
CA ALA A 627 -5.06 -30.32 -11.23
C ALA A 627 -6.58 -30.08 -11.35
N GLY A 628 -7.05 -29.32 -12.35
CA GLY A 628 -8.47 -29.08 -12.62
C GLY A 628 -9.06 -27.86 -11.94
N MET A 629 -8.25 -26.95 -11.39
CA MET A 629 -8.65 -25.68 -10.76
C MET A 629 -8.09 -24.46 -11.54
N PRO A 630 -8.55 -24.17 -12.76
CA PRO A 630 -7.94 -23.16 -13.63
C PRO A 630 -8.28 -21.70 -13.24
N THR A 631 -9.33 -21.48 -12.45
CA THR A 631 -9.87 -20.13 -12.16
C THR A 631 -9.59 -19.66 -10.73
N THR A 632 -8.41 -20.00 -10.21
CA THR A 632 -8.05 -19.66 -8.82
C THR A 632 -7.83 -18.16 -8.62
N GLY A 633 -7.49 -17.41 -9.68
CA GLY A 633 -6.87 -16.11 -9.50
C GLY A 633 -5.54 -16.23 -8.75
N ALA A 634 -4.75 -15.17 -8.70
CA ALA A 634 -3.49 -15.14 -7.98
C ALA A 634 -3.25 -13.77 -7.34
N HIS A 635 -2.43 -13.72 -6.30
CA HIS A 635 -1.96 -12.45 -5.76
C HIS A 635 -1.36 -11.60 -6.90
N ASN A 636 -1.80 -10.34 -6.99
CA ASN A 636 -1.39 -9.43 -8.05
C ASN A 636 -0.95 -8.07 -7.48
N LEU A 637 -0.04 -7.41 -8.20
CA LEU A 637 0.38 -6.02 -7.95
C LEU A 637 0.27 -5.17 -9.22
N GLY A 638 -0.33 -5.71 -10.29
CA GLY A 638 -0.53 -5.03 -11.56
C GLY A 638 -1.67 -4.02 -11.51
N GLY A 639 -1.55 -2.95 -12.29
CA GLY A 639 -2.62 -2.00 -12.55
C GLY A 639 -3.25 -2.21 -13.90
N ALA A 640 -4.53 -1.84 -14.03
CA ALA A 640 -5.24 -1.85 -15.29
C ALA A 640 -5.00 -0.57 -16.10
N SER A 641 -5.15 -0.67 -17.42
CA SER A 641 -5.35 0.45 -18.36
C SER A 641 -6.45 0.10 -19.34
N VAL A 642 -7.31 1.05 -19.70
CA VAL A 642 -8.49 0.82 -20.52
C VAL A 642 -8.45 1.66 -21.80
N THR A 643 -9.03 1.13 -22.89
CA THR A 643 -9.08 1.82 -24.19
C THR A 643 -10.50 2.01 -24.69
N ALA A 644 -10.70 3.00 -25.55
CA ALA A 644 -11.93 3.19 -26.32
C ALA A 644 -12.22 2.03 -27.28
N GLY A 645 -11.24 1.16 -27.56
CA GLY A 645 -11.44 -0.12 -28.27
C GLY A 645 -12.19 -1.18 -27.46
N GLY A 646 -12.61 -0.87 -26.22
CA GLY A 646 -13.37 -1.74 -25.34
C GLY A 646 -12.54 -2.81 -24.63
N LEU A 647 -11.25 -2.54 -24.40
CA LEU A 647 -10.31 -3.50 -23.81
C LEU A 647 -9.72 -2.98 -22.52
N VAL A 648 -9.56 -3.87 -21.54
CA VAL A 648 -8.84 -3.62 -20.29
C VAL A 648 -7.57 -4.46 -20.29
N PHE A 649 -6.42 -3.82 -20.31
CA PHE A 649 -5.11 -4.46 -20.27
C PHE A 649 -4.58 -4.51 -18.85
N VAL A 650 -4.07 -5.68 -18.42
CA VAL A 650 -3.54 -5.89 -17.07
C VAL A 650 -2.52 -7.04 -17.03
N ALA A 651 -1.55 -6.95 -16.13
CA ALA A 651 -0.61 -8.00 -15.78
C ALA A 651 -0.35 -7.99 -14.26
N GLY A 652 0.80 -8.45 -13.78
CA GLY A 652 1.22 -8.32 -12.37
C GLY A 652 0.88 -9.53 -11.53
N THR A 653 0.79 -10.70 -12.14
CA THR A 653 0.61 -12.02 -11.50
C THR A 653 1.86 -12.88 -11.69
N ALA A 654 2.08 -13.83 -10.77
CA ALA A 654 3.24 -14.73 -10.80
C ALA A 654 3.27 -15.67 -12.01
N ASP A 655 2.17 -15.86 -12.71
CA ASP A 655 2.09 -16.63 -13.95
C ASP A 655 2.75 -15.93 -15.17
N GLU A 656 3.19 -14.66 -14.97
CA GLU A 656 3.92 -13.88 -15.97
C GLU A 656 3.15 -13.66 -17.27
N LYS A 657 1.80 -13.61 -17.19
CA LYS A 657 0.94 -13.34 -18.34
C LYS A 657 0.53 -11.87 -18.39
N PHE A 658 0.52 -11.32 -19.60
CA PHE A 658 -0.15 -10.07 -19.93
C PHE A 658 -1.48 -10.39 -20.59
N ARG A 659 -2.55 -9.74 -20.13
CA ARG A 659 -3.93 -10.09 -20.51
C ARG A 659 -4.68 -8.88 -21.02
N ALA A 660 -5.65 -9.14 -21.91
CA ALA A 660 -6.69 -8.19 -22.30
C ALA A 660 -8.07 -8.80 -22.00
N PHE A 661 -8.88 -8.03 -21.28
CA PHE A 661 -10.26 -8.37 -20.94
C PHE A 661 -11.23 -7.49 -21.72
N ASP A 662 -12.39 -8.04 -22.04
CA ASP A 662 -13.53 -7.27 -22.54
C ASP A 662 -14.02 -6.32 -21.44
N ALA A 663 -14.08 -5.03 -21.76
CA ALA A 663 -14.46 -4.01 -20.79
C ALA A 663 -15.91 -4.10 -20.32
N ASP A 664 -16.80 -4.68 -21.12
CA ASP A 664 -18.23 -4.80 -20.79
C ASP A 664 -18.55 -6.06 -19.99
N THR A 665 -17.89 -7.18 -20.30
CA THR A 665 -18.25 -8.50 -19.77
C THR A 665 -17.23 -9.07 -18.78
N GLY A 666 -15.96 -8.58 -18.81
CA GLY A 666 -14.87 -9.13 -18.03
C GLY A 666 -14.32 -10.45 -18.56
N ALA A 667 -14.70 -10.87 -19.78
CA ALA A 667 -14.13 -12.06 -20.41
C ALA A 667 -12.67 -11.81 -20.80
N GLU A 668 -11.76 -12.75 -20.51
CA GLU A 668 -10.40 -12.72 -21.03
C GLU A 668 -10.44 -13.04 -22.54
N LEU A 669 -10.04 -12.05 -23.35
CA LEU A 669 -10.06 -12.16 -24.81
C LEU A 669 -8.70 -12.54 -25.40
N TRP A 670 -7.61 -12.24 -24.68
CA TRP A 670 -6.27 -12.47 -25.14
C TRP A 670 -5.30 -12.51 -23.98
N SER A 671 -4.25 -13.32 -24.12
CA SER A 671 -3.10 -13.30 -23.21
C SER A 671 -1.81 -13.66 -23.93
N ALA A 672 -0.69 -13.11 -23.41
CA ALA A 672 0.65 -13.42 -23.87
C ALA A 672 1.59 -13.63 -22.68
N LYS A 673 2.51 -14.58 -22.81
CA LYS A 673 3.59 -14.79 -21.85
C LYS A 673 4.60 -13.65 -21.95
N LEU A 674 4.96 -13.07 -20.82
CA LEU A 674 6.04 -12.10 -20.69
C LEU A 674 7.35 -12.78 -20.29
N PRO A 675 8.50 -12.17 -20.57
CA PRO A 675 9.79 -12.68 -20.09
C PRO A 675 9.89 -12.74 -18.56
N PHE A 676 9.20 -11.85 -17.87
CA PHE A 676 9.10 -11.72 -16.42
C PHE A 676 7.73 -11.12 -16.05
N ALA A 677 7.30 -11.26 -14.79
CA ALA A 677 6.03 -10.65 -14.36
C ALA A 677 6.02 -9.12 -14.55
N GLY A 678 4.94 -8.57 -15.11
CA GLY A 678 4.77 -7.15 -15.37
C GLY A 678 4.02 -6.46 -14.23
N THR A 679 4.71 -5.84 -13.28
CA THR A 679 4.10 -5.25 -12.07
C THR A 679 3.69 -3.78 -12.23
N ALA A 680 4.09 -3.09 -13.31
CA ALA A 680 3.61 -1.77 -13.68
C ALA A 680 2.26 -1.86 -14.42
N ALA A 681 1.46 -0.79 -14.39
CA ALA A 681 0.32 -0.67 -15.30
C ALA A 681 0.82 -0.48 -16.74
N PRO A 682 0.11 -0.99 -17.76
CA PRO A 682 0.48 -0.75 -19.15
C PRO A 682 0.31 0.71 -19.56
N ALA A 683 1.13 1.22 -20.50
CA ALA A 683 0.90 2.47 -21.20
C ALA A 683 0.40 2.19 -22.62
N ILE A 684 -0.45 3.09 -23.14
CA ILE A 684 -1.08 2.95 -24.45
C ILE A 684 -0.82 4.23 -25.25
N TYR A 685 -0.26 4.09 -26.43
CA TYR A 685 0.15 5.22 -27.23
C TYR A 685 0.06 4.93 -28.74
N GLU A 686 0.16 5.98 -29.52
CA GLU A 686 0.24 5.91 -30.98
C GLU A 686 1.55 6.56 -31.45
N VAL A 687 2.23 5.94 -32.39
CA VAL A 687 3.34 6.51 -33.11
C VAL A 687 3.30 6.07 -34.57
N ASN A 688 3.49 7.02 -35.49
CA ASN A 688 3.41 6.80 -36.93
C ASN A 688 2.09 6.14 -37.39
N GLY A 689 0.95 6.49 -36.74
CA GLY A 689 -0.37 5.95 -37.05
C GLY A 689 -0.58 4.49 -36.58
N ARG A 690 0.33 3.95 -35.77
CA ARG A 690 0.24 2.61 -35.21
C ARG A 690 0.06 2.67 -33.70
N GLN A 691 -0.98 1.99 -33.19
CA GLN A 691 -1.23 1.87 -31.75
C GLN A 691 -0.36 0.79 -31.14
N PHE A 692 0.21 1.11 -29.97
CA PHE A 692 1.00 0.19 -29.14
C PHE A 692 0.44 0.11 -27.73
N VAL A 693 0.64 -1.04 -27.10
CA VAL A 693 0.45 -1.26 -25.66
C VAL A 693 1.79 -1.74 -25.11
N VAL A 694 2.37 -0.98 -24.18
CA VAL A 694 3.69 -1.30 -23.61
C VAL A 694 3.61 -1.61 -22.11
N ILE A 695 4.40 -2.57 -21.67
CA ILE A 695 4.50 -2.96 -20.27
C ILE A 695 5.94 -3.15 -19.84
N THR A 696 6.26 -2.68 -18.62
CA THR A 696 7.51 -2.98 -17.94
C THR A 696 7.40 -4.35 -17.28
N ALA A 697 8.15 -5.32 -17.79
CA ALA A 697 8.14 -6.72 -17.38
C ALA A 697 9.49 -7.06 -16.74
N THR A 698 9.62 -6.78 -15.44
CA THR A 698 10.88 -6.98 -14.70
C THR A 698 10.75 -7.93 -13.52
N GLY A 699 9.57 -8.52 -13.29
CA GLY A 699 9.36 -9.54 -12.27
C GLY A 699 9.84 -9.16 -10.87
N GLY A 700 10.10 -10.17 -10.06
CA GLY A 700 10.66 -10.02 -8.72
C GLY A 700 9.72 -9.34 -7.72
N GLY A 701 10.29 -8.87 -6.61
CA GLY A 701 9.53 -8.24 -5.55
C GLY A 701 8.54 -9.21 -4.88
N ARG A 702 7.34 -8.69 -4.53
CA ARG A 702 6.32 -9.47 -3.79
C ARG A 702 5.43 -10.35 -4.67
N VAL A 703 5.43 -10.15 -5.99
CA VAL A 703 4.66 -10.98 -6.91
C VAL A 703 5.34 -12.31 -7.17
N GLY A 704 6.69 -12.33 -7.18
CA GLY A 704 7.45 -13.49 -7.58
C GLY A 704 7.44 -13.69 -9.09
N GLY A 705 7.17 -14.91 -9.52
CA GLY A 705 7.23 -15.40 -10.90
C GLY A 705 8.37 -16.39 -11.08
N ALA A 706 8.16 -17.39 -11.94
CA ALA A 706 9.14 -18.48 -12.16
C ALA A 706 10.47 -17.98 -12.73
N SER A 707 10.43 -16.88 -13.51
CA SER A 707 11.61 -16.28 -14.14
C SER A 707 12.40 -15.35 -13.20
N GLY A 708 11.87 -15.07 -11.98
CA GLY A 708 12.50 -14.16 -11.02
C GLY A 708 12.51 -12.69 -11.48
N PRO A 709 13.45 -11.86 -10.94
CA PRO A 709 13.62 -10.49 -11.39
C PRO A 709 14.35 -10.41 -12.73
N GLY A 710 14.04 -9.40 -13.54
CA GLY A 710 14.58 -9.19 -14.87
C GLY A 710 14.64 -7.72 -15.28
N ASP A 711 14.64 -7.47 -16.60
CA ASP A 711 15.03 -6.19 -17.18
C ASP A 711 14.30 -5.82 -18.48
N ALA A 712 13.12 -6.39 -18.75
CA ALA A 712 12.46 -6.21 -20.03
C ALA A 712 11.40 -5.08 -20.02
N ILE A 713 11.31 -4.39 -21.17
CA ILE A 713 10.15 -3.58 -21.55
C ILE A 713 9.64 -4.17 -22.86
N VAL A 714 8.34 -4.50 -22.92
CA VAL A 714 7.75 -5.20 -24.06
C VAL A 714 6.59 -4.35 -24.61
N ALA A 715 6.63 -4.02 -25.89
CA ALA A 715 5.53 -3.36 -26.59
C ALA A 715 4.85 -4.34 -27.54
N PHE A 716 3.53 -4.26 -27.55
CA PHE A 716 2.66 -5.05 -28.41
C PHE A 716 1.94 -4.15 -29.40
N ALA A 717 1.71 -4.64 -30.61
CA ALA A 717 0.95 -3.95 -31.65
C ALA A 717 0.35 -4.96 -32.63
N LEU A 718 -0.65 -4.54 -33.38
CA LEU A 718 -1.15 -5.33 -34.51
C LEU A 718 -0.06 -5.48 -35.58
N PRO A 719 -0.08 -6.59 -36.36
CA PRO A 719 0.81 -6.71 -37.52
C PRO A 719 0.64 -5.53 -38.48
N LEU A 720 1.72 -5.15 -39.16
CA LEU A 720 1.63 -4.17 -40.21
C LEU A 720 0.78 -4.75 -41.36
N PRO A 721 -0.06 -3.96 -42.01
CA PRO A 721 -0.72 -4.39 -43.25
C PRO A 721 0.33 -4.91 -44.25
N ARG A 722 0.05 -6.06 -44.83
CA ARG A 722 0.91 -6.66 -45.89
C ARG A 722 0.82 -5.81 -47.16
#